data_f7204c56c98e42a71af90c2686b4a27a
#
_entry.id   f7204c56c98e42a71af90c2686b4a27a
#
_cell.length_a   1.000
_cell.length_b   1.000
_cell.length_c   1.000
_cell.angle_alpha   90.00
_cell.angle_beta   90.00
_cell.angle_gamma   90.00
#
_symmetry.space_group_name_H-M   'P 1'
#
loop_
_entity.id
_entity.type
_entity.pdbx_description
1 polymer ?
#
loop_
_entity_poly.entity_id
_entity_poly.type
_entity_poly.pdbx_seq_one_letter_code
_entity_poly.pdbx_strand_id
1 'polypeptide(L)'
;MQLKAPYFFLLAVVIVFPPVTVFAAPYFNPAALGLDGDDPVMDPAQFQYLRERQFQEEGRYFVAVTVNQQAVSGQWLEFRYHPQQKRLLPWVNRRQWLIWGLRPDASPAFAETENTAPVADITALVSGVSLSFDSARQSLDITIPQRFFLTEAQRAADTSLWEPGITAFMLNYDYRFSRDSNSFSQRTGHTLLLQSGVNAGDWRLRHHSRAEHREGKLTWQSERLWMYRAIASRRSELQLGELFSGDVLFDSRAFRGIRLASQSDMYPLNQQGYAPVIRGITGQSAELTIRQQGMTIRRETLPAGEFVIDDLNTSFQGTELDVTIEEADGTVQRFTQHGTSVPVMQREGRLSYTLDTGKYRGNRNNNKDLFVKSTAAYGINSVLTLYGGGYAAQHALSSGVGAGVNMGAAGGVSADILMRHTTAKHYPRYRLNYQKFFPLAGTLVNTGAAHEQQSRQWQVRLLQPLPGDNGTLSAGYHYNRTGHDGRGYRAMISRDAGYSGHIGRVHYGVNAQYRTGGHFRKADKRVSVALSVPLDFAGQQARSHFHYHQRAGKASLQTSVNGLLGDEQRLGYSVTHSYQQQGAAHYRGAELRWRHDLADIRGRINHSQGHNTLNGDIQGGLIIHGDGITLSRPLGETNGLADTVGTGGIRVASRAAAQTDSAGFSVIPQLSHYHQNVIRIVPETMPDNADSEDPDVQAIPAKGALVPVRFAVNAG
;
A
#
# COMPACT_ATOMS: atom_id res chain seq x y z
N MET A 1 16.99 41.26 -59.09
CA MET A 1 17.55 42.58 -58.69
C MET A 1 17.58 42.55 -57.17
N GLN A 2 18.72 42.12 -56.65
CA GLN A 2 19.58 42.76 -55.67
C GLN A 2 18.92 43.01 -54.31
N LEU A 3 19.46 42.66 -53.16
CA LEU A 3 20.87 42.56 -52.70
C LEU A 3 20.91 41.68 -51.42
N LYS A 4 21.94 40.86 -51.31
CA LYS A 4 22.34 40.16 -50.12
C LYS A 4 23.09 41.09 -49.15
N ALA A 5 22.84 41.00 -47.85
CA ALA A 5 23.72 41.53 -46.82
C ALA A 5 24.07 40.41 -45.83
N PRO A 6 25.34 40.21 -45.46
CA PRO A 6 25.79 39.17 -44.57
C PRO A 6 25.76 39.67 -43.13
N TYR A 7 25.19 38.84 -42.22
CA TYR A 7 25.29 39.08 -40.78
C TYR A 7 26.60 38.54 -40.26
N PHE A 8 27.44 39.44 -39.76
CA PHE A 8 28.61 39.11 -38.95
C PHE A 8 28.14 38.69 -37.54
N PHE A 9 28.37 37.45 -37.18
CA PHE A 9 28.24 37.00 -35.80
C PHE A 9 29.53 37.32 -35.04
N LEU A 10 29.45 38.30 -34.15
CA LEU A 10 30.51 38.61 -33.19
C LEU A 10 30.38 37.62 -32.03
N LEU A 11 31.32 36.64 -31.95
CA LEU A 11 31.40 35.70 -30.84
C LEU A 11 32.09 36.40 -29.66
N ALA A 12 31.33 36.91 -28.70
CA ALA A 12 31.85 37.40 -27.44
C ALA A 12 32.14 36.20 -26.52
N VAL A 13 33.40 35.87 -26.38
CA VAL A 13 33.86 34.91 -25.36
C VAL A 13 33.79 35.61 -24.01
N VAL A 14 32.75 35.32 -23.23
CA VAL A 14 32.67 35.69 -21.81
C VAL A 14 33.48 34.67 -21.01
N ILE A 15 34.69 35.05 -20.61
CA ILE A 15 35.47 34.31 -19.62
C ILE A 15 34.81 34.51 -18.27
N VAL A 16 34.01 33.55 -17.83
CA VAL A 16 33.47 33.52 -16.48
C VAL A 16 34.58 32.96 -15.56
N PHE A 17 35.25 33.86 -14.85
CA PHE A 17 36.04 33.46 -13.68
C PHE A 17 35.07 32.94 -12.61
N PRO A 18 35.25 31.72 -12.04
CA PRO A 18 34.49 31.33 -10.88
C PRO A 18 34.83 32.27 -9.72
N PRO A 19 33.86 32.75 -8.94
CA PRO A 19 34.17 33.53 -7.75
C PRO A 19 34.97 32.65 -6.80
N VAL A 20 36.20 33.06 -6.54
CA VAL A 20 36.98 32.51 -5.42
C VAL A 20 36.26 32.99 -4.16
N THR A 21 35.45 32.13 -3.56
CA THR A 21 34.91 32.36 -2.23
C THR A 21 36.08 32.27 -1.26
N VAL A 22 36.67 33.40 -0.95
CA VAL A 22 37.54 33.54 0.20
C VAL A 22 36.62 33.38 1.42
N PHE A 23 36.65 32.23 2.05
CA PHE A 23 36.08 32.07 3.38
C PHE A 23 36.90 32.95 4.35
N ALA A 24 36.46 34.17 4.59
CA ALA A 24 36.92 34.94 5.68
C ALA A 24 36.59 34.16 6.95
N ALA A 25 37.60 33.79 7.72
CA ALA A 25 37.37 33.25 9.07
C ALA A 25 36.50 34.26 9.83
N PRO A 26 35.43 33.83 10.52
CA PRO A 26 34.57 34.74 11.23
C PRO A 26 35.38 35.53 12.23
N TYR A 27 35.52 36.83 11.99
CA TYR A 27 36.14 37.74 12.91
C TYR A 27 35.13 38.12 13.97
N PHE A 28 35.39 37.70 15.18
CA PHE A 28 34.58 38.05 16.35
C PHE A 28 35.15 39.31 16.97
N ASN A 29 34.34 40.37 17.02
CA ASN A 29 34.71 41.62 17.71
C ASN A 29 34.29 41.53 19.18
N PRO A 30 35.23 41.50 20.15
CA PRO A 30 34.90 41.43 21.56
C PRO A 30 34.08 42.63 22.08
N ALA A 31 34.24 43.80 21.45
CA ALA A 31 33.48 45.02 21.79
C ALA A 31 31.96 44.89 21.45
N ALA A 32 31.56 43.94 20.59
CA ALA A 32 30.16 43.70 20.29
C ALA A 32 29.38 43.01 21.44
N LEU A 33 30.06 42.51 22.47
CA LEU A 33 29.47 41.95 23.68
C LEU A 33 29.28 42.98 24.82
N GLY A 34 29.53 44.28 24.59
CA GLY A 34 29.34 45.31 25.60
C GLY A 34 30.34 45.21 26.75
N LEU A 35 31.49 44.61 26.54
CA LEU A 35 32.58 44.50 27.51
C LEU A 35 33.42 45.81 27.50
N ASP A 36 32.78 46.94 27.74
CA ASP A 36 33.43 48.23 27.89
C ASP A 36 33.75 48.45 29.37
N GLY A 37 35.02 48.23 29.73
CA GLY A 37 35.65 48.74 30.93
C GLY A 37 35.23 48.09 32.25
N ASP A 38 36.18 47.57 32.98
CA ASP A 38 36.15 47.08 34.37
C ASP A 38 35.58 45.71 34.72
N ASP A 39 35.01 44.96 33.74
CA ASP A 39 34.72 43.53 33.99
C ASP A 39 35.92 42.63 33.69
N PRO A 40 36.13 41.53 34.42
CA PRO A 40 37.30 40.67 34.24
C PRO A 40 37.32 40.13 32.79
N VAL A 41 38.33 40.56 32.06
CA VAL A 41 38.62 40.12 30.69
C VAL A 41 38.57 38.60 30.68
N MET A 42 37.65 38.03 29.89
CA MET A 42 37.56 36.59 29.66
C MET A 42 38.97 36.08 29.30
N ASP A 43 39.46 35.08 30.04
CA ASP A 43 40.77 34.49 29.82
C ASP A 43 40.94 34.15 28.33
N PRO A 44 42.05 34.56 27.69
CA PRO A 44 42.33 34.17 26.28
C PRO A 44 42.19 32.67 26.02
N ALA A 45 42.44 31.83 27.02
CA ALA A 45 42.21 30.39 26.92
C ALA A 45 40.73 30.02 26.82
N GLN A 46 39.84 30.75 27.53
CA GLN A 46 38.39 30.56 27.40
C GLN A 46 37.88 31.06 26.07
N PHE A 47 38.46 32.11 25.51
CA PHE A 47 38.13 32.63 24.21
C PHE A 47 38.56 31.65 23.08
N GLN A 48 39.73 31.06 23.22
CA GLN A 48 40.21 30.03 22.28
C GLN A 48 39.38 28.76 22.39
N TYR A 49 38.96 28.38 23.58
CA TYR A 49 38.07 27.24 23.84
C TYR A 49 36.67 27.42 23.18
N LEU A 50 36.07 28.61 23.33
CA LEU A 50 34.81 28.91 22.67
C LEU A 50 34.91 28.94 21.12
N ARG A 51 36.01 29.49 20.60
CA ARG A 51 36.31 29.55 19.17
C ARG A 51 36.56 28.17 18.58
N GLU A 52 37.26 27.30 19.29
CA GLU A 52 37.51 25.92 18.86
C GLU A 52 36.24 25.08 18.88
N ARG A 53 35.29 25.37 19.75
CA ARG A 53 33.98 24.70 19.83
C ARG A 53 32.89 25.35 18.99
N GLN A 54 33.22 26.29 18.11
CA GLN A 54 32.24 27.05 17.30
C GLN A 54 31.18 27.76 18.15
N PHE A 55 31.52 28.20 19.36
CA PHE A 55 30.63 28.84 20.33
C PHE A 55 29.43 28.00 20.77
N GLN A 56 29.50 26.69 20.64
CA GLN A 56 28.44 25.78 21.03
C GLN A 56 28.97 24.74 22.03
N GLU A 57 28.21 24.54 23.11
CA GLU A 57 28.54 23.57 24.14
C GLU A 57 28.17 22.16 23.74
N GLU A 58 28.73 21.15 24.41
CA GLU A 58 28.25 19.78 24.28
C GLU A 58 26.83 19.69 24.80
N GLY A 59 25.96 18.91 24.11
CA GLY A 59 24.60 18.79 24.54
C GLY A 59 23.69 18.16 23.45
N ARG A 60 22.42 18.16 23.75
CA ARG A 60 21.39 17.68 22.81
C ARG A 60 20.80 18.86 22.05
N TYR A 61 20.76 18.74 20.72
CA TYR A 61 20.25 19.76 19.83
C TYR A 61 19.26 19.15 18.86
N PHE A 62 18.17 19.85 18.60
CA PHE A 62 17.25 19.46 17.54
C PHE A 62 17.82 19.93 16.19
N VAL A 63 18.20 19.01 15.34
CA VAL A 63 18.87 19.31 14.07
C VAL A 63 18.12 18.72 12.89
N ALA A 64 18.02 19.50 11.81
CA ALA A 64 17.61 19.00 10.52
C ALA A 64 18.75 18.18 9.93
N VAL A 65 18.52 16.89 9.67
CA VAL A 65 19.53 15.98 9.12
C VAL A 65 19.31 15.82 7.61
N THR A 66 20.37 16.04 6.84
CA THR A 66 20.40 15.69 5.41
C THR A 66 21.47 14.64 5.17
N VAL A 67 21.17 13.68 4.32
CA VAL A 67 22.11 12.65 3.88
C VAL A 67 22.22 12.67 2.37
N ASN A 68 23.41 12.90 1.85
CA ASN A 68 23.64 13.07 0.41
C ASN A 68 22.66 14.08 -0.22
N GLN A 69 22.44 15.22 0.44
CA GLN A 69 21.53 16.31 0.04
C GLN A 69 20.03 15.95 0.09
N GLN A 70 19.66 14.78 0.61
CA GLN A 70 18.27 14.42 0.85
C GLN A 70 17.91 14.65 2.32
N ALA A 71 16.85 15.42 2.57
CA ALA A 71 16.33 15.59 3.92
C ALA A 71 15.81 14.26 4.45
N VAL A 72 16.27 13.86 5.62
CA VAL A 72 15.87 12.60 6.26
C VAL A 72 14.83 12.87 7.34
N SER A 73 15.16 13.68 8.33
CA SER A 73 14.24 14.10 9.42
C SER A 73 14.88 15.19 10.25
N GLY A 74 14.05 15.95 10.98
CA GLY A 74 14.52 16.71 12.14
C GLY A 74 14.49 15.79 13.35
N GLN A 75 15.57 15.75 14.13
CA GLN A 75 15.65 14.90 15.32
C GLN A 75 16.61 15.47 16.35
N TRP A 76 16.41 15.08 17.61
CA TRP A 76 17.32 15.41 18.68
C TRP A 76 18.56 14.52 18.62
N LEU A 77 19.74 15.15 18.49
CA LEU A 77 21.03 14.47 18.50
C LEU A 77 21.90 15.01 19.63
N GLU A 78 22.59 14.11 20.31
CA GLU A 78 23.64 14.47 21.25
C GLU A 78 24.91 14.78 20.47
N PHE A 79 25.53 15.90 20.77
CA PHE A 79 26.83 16.32 20.21
C PHE A 79 27.88 16.37 21.30
N ARG A 80 29.01 15.76 21.03
CA ARG A 80 30.16 15.76 21.90
C ARG A 80 31.40 16.31 21.22
N TYR A 81 32.25 16.97 21.95
CA TYR A 81 33.49 17.52 21.43
C TYR A 81 34.51 16.41 21.16
N HIS A 82 35.01 16.38 19.94
CA HIS A 82 36.03 15.42 19.54
C HIS A 82 37.41 16.11 19.55
N PRO A 83 38.33 15.77 20.51
CA PRO A 83 39.58 16.50 20.72
C PRO A 83 40.52 16.51 19.51
N GLN A 84 40.58 15.40 18.76
CA GLN A 84 41.44 15.27 17.59
C GLN A 84 40.92 16.05 16.37
N GLN A 85 39.60 16.15 16.20
CA GLN A 85 39.00 16.88 15.09
C GLN A 85 38.67 18.36 15.49
N LYS A 86 38.78 18.71 16.75
CA LYS A 86 38.50 20.05 17.30
C LYS A 86 37.12 20.59 16.94
N ARG A 87 36.11 19.73 16.91
CA ARG A 87 34.73 20.06 16.59
C ARG A 87 33.74 19.17 17.30
N LEU A 88 32.46 19.58 17.31
CA LEU A 88 31.36 18.76 17.80
C LEU A 88 31.04 17.71 16.78
N LEU A 89 30.92 16.46 17.23
CA LEU A 89 30.44 15.33 16.42
C LEU A 89 29.16 14.75 17.01
N PRO A 90 28.23 14.27 16.18
CA PRO A 90 27.03 13.62 16.65
C PRO A 90 27.36 12.28 17.33
N TRP A 91 26.87 12.09 18.55
CA TRP A 91 27.03 10.87 19.34
C TRP A 91 25.82 9.96 19.14
N VAL A 92 25.85 9.17 18.06
CA VAL A 92 24.74 8.31 17.66
C VAL A 92 25.16 6.85 17.60
N ASN A 93 24.21 5.94 17.85
CA ASN A 93 24.48 4.51 17.80
C ASN A 93 24.61 3.99 16.36
N ARG A 94 25.17 2.79 16.22
CA ARG A 94 25.34 2.14 14.91
C ARG A 94 24.03 2.02 14.14
N ARG A 95 22.92 1.67 14.82
CA ARG A 95 21.60 1.54 14.19
C ARG A 95 21.19 2.83 13.48
N GLN A 96 21.47 4.00 14.06
CA GLN A 96 21.13 5.29 13.44
C GLN A 96 21.92 5.50 12.13
N TRP A 97 23.17 5.10 12.08
CA TRP A 97 23.96 5.16 10.84
C TRP A 97 23.41 4.24 9.74
N LEU A 98 22.92 3.04 10.10
CA LEU A 98 22.26 2.13 9.16
C LEU A 98 20.93 2.74 8.65
N ILE A 99 20.17 3.39 9.52
CA ILE A 99 18.95 4.12 9.15
C ILE A 99 19.28 5.27 8.19
N TRP A 100 20.38 5.98 8.38
CA TRP A 100 20.83 7.03 7.48
C TRP A 100 21.44 6.52 6.17
N GLY A 101 21.55 5.22 6.01
CA GLY A 101 21.94 4.57 4.74
C GLY A 101 23.38 4.13 4.67
N LEU A 102 24.12 4.12 5.78
CA LEU A 102 25.45 3.52 5.78
C LEU A 102 25.34 1.99 5.71
N ARG A 103 26.11 1.37 4.83
CA ARG A 103 26.13 -0.09 4.70
C ARG A 103 26.66 -0.78 5.95
N PRO A 104 26.06 -1.95 6.34
CA PRO A 104 26.54 -2.72 7.50
C PRO A 104 28.02 -3.15 7.40
N ASP A 105 28.48 -3.37 6.18
CA ASP A 105 29.83 -3.83 5.81
C ASP A 105 30.74 -2.70 5.31
N ALA A 106 30.41 -1.44 5.63
CA ALA A 106 31.17 -0.27 5.16
C ALA A 106 32.65 -0.30 5.59
N SER A 107 32.94 -0.87 6.75
CA SER A 107 34.31 -1.21 7.19
C SER A 107 34.26 -2.37 8.20
N PRO A 108 35.36 -3.14 8.38
CA PRO A 108 35.41 -4.21 9.37
C PRO A 108 35.09 -3.72 10.79
N ALA A 109 35.66 -2.60 11.21
CA ALA A 109 35.43 -2.03 12.53
C ALA A 109 33.98 -1.59 12.73
N PHE A 110 33.33 -1.04 11.72
CA PHE A 110 31.90 -0.70 11.76
C PHE A 110 31.02 -1.94 11.78
N ALA A 111 31.39 -3.00 11.05
CA ALA A 111 30.64 -4.25 10.99
C ALA A 111 30.60 -4.98 12.34
N GLU A 112 31.68 -4.92 13.11
CA GLU A 112 31.82 -5.53 14.43
C GLU A 112 31.15 -4.73 15.56
N THR A 113 30.75 -3.48 15.31
CA THR A 113 30.07 -2.63 16.30
C THR A 113 28.67 -3.13 16.55
N GLU A 114 28.22 -3.21 17.80
CA GLU A 114 26.83 -3.55 18.13
C GLU A 114 25.85 -2.44 17.72
N ASN A 115 24.64 -2.79 17.37
CA ASN A 115 23.63 -1.82 16.90
C ASN A 115 23.30 -0.72 17.93
N THR A 116 23.39 -1.04 19.22
CA THR A 116 23.13 -0.11 20.33
C THR A 116 24.37 0.66 20.77
N ALA A 117 25.56 0.26 20.31
CA ALA A 117 26.79 0.91 20.70
C ALA A 117 26.95 2.28 20.01
N PRO A 118 27.32 3.32 20.76
CA PRO A 118 27.54 4.64 20.20
C PRO A 118 28.80 4.65 19.32
N VAL A 119 28.75 5.39 18.22
CA VAL A 119 29.86 5.63 17.31
C VAL A 119 30.39 7.04 17.52
N ALA A 120 31.53 7.15 18.15
CA ALA A 120 32.12 8.44 18.51
C ALA A 120 32.60 9.25 17.30
N ASP A 121 33.18 8.58 16.31
CA ASP A 121 33.68 9.18 15.07
C ASP A 121 33.52 8.22 13.91
N ILE A 122 32.48 8.41 13.15
CA ILE A 122 32.23 7.61 11.93
C ILE A 122 33.24 7.88 10.82
N THR A 123 33.82 9.09 10.79
CA THR A 123 34.78 9.46 9.73
C THR A 123 36.13 8.75 9.90
N ALA A 124 36.46 8.36 11.12
CA ALA A 124 37.62 7.50 11.38
C ALA A 124 37.33 6.03 11.06
N LEU A 125 36.09 5.56 11.23
CA LEU A 125 35.72 4.19 10.99
C LEU A 125 35.47 3.90 9.50
N VAL A 126 34.90 4.85 8.75
CA VAL A 126 34.53 4.67 7.35
C VAL A 126 35.12 5.79 6.48
N SER A 127 36.11 5.43 5.71
CA SER A 127 36.82 6.39 4.84
C SER A 127 35.91 7.03 3.80
N GLY A 128 35.96 8.36 3.72
CA GLY A 128 35.20 9.17 2.77
C GLY A 128 33.81 9.60 3.24
N VAL A 129 33.38 9.21 4.43
CA VAL A 129 32.21 9.83 5.09
C VAL A 129 32.63 11.20 5.60
N SER A 130 31.81 12.21 5.37
CA SER A 130 32.03 13.56 5.89
C SER A 130 30.78 14.10 6.59
N LEU A 131 31.02 14.90 7.62
CA LEU A 131 30.01 15.53 8.44
C LEU A 131 30.19 17.03 8.43
N SER A 132 29.13 17.78 8.25
CA SER A 132 29.12 19.24 8.40
C SER A 132 27.96 19.64 9.29
N PHE A 133 28.27 20.12 10.49
CA PHE A 133 27.28 20.64 11.42
C PHE A 133 27.28 22.16 11.35
N ASP A 134 26.14 22.74 10.99
CA ASP A 134 25.90 24.19 11.03
C ASP A 134 25.06 24.51 12.27
N SER A 135 25.75 25.05 13.29
CA SER A 135 25.12 25.38 14.55
C SER A 135 24.13 26.54 14.45
N ALA A 136 24.33 27.47 13.53
CA ALA A 136 23.44 28.62 13.34
C ALA A 136 22.10 28.22 12.72
N ARG A 137 22.13 27.20 11.84
CA ARG A 137 20.94 26.67 11.16
C ARG A 137 20.38 25.43 11.82
N GLN A 138 21.06 24.92 12.84
CA GLN A 138 20.70 23.64 13.46
C GLN A 138 20.56 22.52 12.42
N SER A 139 21.54 22.40 11.52
CA SER A 139 21.53 21.40 10.45
C SER A 139 22.77 20.54 10.47
N LEU A 140 22.59 19.24 10.23
CA LEU A 140 23.65 18.25 10.09
C LEU A 140 23.62 17.67 8.67
N ASP A 141 24.63 18.00 7.88
CA ASP A 141 24.81 17.45 6.54
C ASP A 141 25.79 16.29 6.57
N ILE A 142 25.31 15.13 6.15
CA ILE A 142 26.06 13.88 6.10
C ILE A 142 26.30 13.51 4.63
N THR A 143 27.55 13.33 4.25
CA THR A 143 27.90 12.80 2.93
C THR A 143 28.46 11.40 3.08
N ILE A 144 27.81 10.41 2.48
CA ILE A 144 28.23 9.01 2.45
C ILE A 144 28.60 8.67 1.00
N PRO A 145 29.82 8.16 0.73
CA PRO A 145 30.19 7.71 -0.60
C PRO A 145 29.20 6.68 -1.16
N GLN A 146 28.85 6.77 -2.44
CA GLN A 146 27.85 5.88 -3.06
C GLN A 146 28.13 4.38 -2.86
N ARG A 147 29.39 3.98 -2.85
CA ARG A 147 29.78 2.58 -2.59
C ARG A 147 29.38 2.08 -1.20
N PHE A 148 29.19 2.99 -0.25
CA PHE A 148 28.80 2.70 1.13
C PHE A 148 27.38 3.16 1.46
N PHE A 149 26.68 3.74 0.49
CA PHE A 149 25.34 4.26 0.67
C PHE A 149 24.28 3.27 0.17
N LEU A 150 23.34 2.95 1.04
CA LEU A 150 22.13 2.19 0.69
C LEU A 150 20.97 3.15 0.45
N THR A 151 20.28 2.98 -0.66
CA THR A 151 19.00 3.67 -0.90
C THR A 151 17.96 3.25 0.15
N GLU A 152 16.91 4.04 0.33
CA GLU A 152 15.82 3.72 1.25
C GLU A 152 15.27 2.30 1.02
N ALA A 153 15.01 1.94 -0.23
CA ALA A 153 14.55 0.61 -0.59
C ALA A 153 15.55 -0.51 -0.22
N GLN A 154 16.85 -0.26 -0.35
CA GLN A 154 17.88 -1.22 0.04
C GLN A 154 17.99 -1.35 1.56
N ARG A 155 17.84 -0.24 2.31
CA ARG A 155 17.83 -0.27 3.78
C ARG A 155 16.63 -1.04 4.30
N ALA A 156 15.44 -0.78 3.77
CA ALA A 156 14.23 -1.52 4.13
C ALA A 156 14.39 -3.02 3.89
N ALA A 157 15.22 -3.43 2.92
CA ALA A 157 15.51 -4.84 2.66
C ALA A 157 16.56 -5.47 3.57
N ASP A 158 17.23 -4.71 4.44
CA ASP A 158 18.13 -5.25 5.45
C ASP A 158 17.32 -5.90 6.59
N THR A 159 17.38 -7.21 6.63
CA THR A 159 16.60 -8.01 7.60
C THR A 159 16.99 -7.77 9.05
N SER A 160 18.17 -7.21 9.31
CA SER A 160 18.64 -6.87 10.66
C SER A 160 17.93 -5.65 11.26
N LEU A 161 17.30 -4.84 10.39
CA LEU A 161 16.53 -3.66 10.80
C LEU A 161 15.05 -3.97 10.99
N TRP A 162 14.57 -5.16 10.61
CA TRP A 162 13.16 -5.51 10.74
C TRP A 162 12.77 -5.72 12.19
N GLU A 163 11.70 -5.06 12.57
CA GLU A 163 11.18 -5.11 13.93
C GLU A 163 10.08 -6.17 14.04
N PRO A 164 10.29 -7.20 14.85
CA PRO A 164 9.26 -8.24 15.05
C PRO A 164 8.06 -7.70 15.86
N GLY A 165 8.22 -6.58 16.54
CA GLY A 165 7.20 -5.99 17.39
C GLY A 165 7.02 -6.73 18.72
N ILE A 166 5.97 -6.34 19.45
CA ILE A 166 5.65 -6.85 20.78
C ILE A 166 4.60 -7.95 20.73
N THR A 167 4.54 -8.75 21.81
CA THR A 167 3.46 -9.70 22.05
C THR A 167 2.16 -8.96 22.33
N ALA A 168 1.12 -9.31 21.59
CA ALA A 168 -0.19 -8.67 21.73
C ALA A 168 -1.31 -9.57 21.21
N PHE A 169 -2.52 -9.33 21.74
CA PHE A 169 -3.77 -9.80 21.15
C PHE A 169 -4.40 -8.62 20.40
N MET A 170 -4.86 -8.88 19.20
CA MET A 170 -5.50 -7.89 18.31
C MET A 170 -6.86 -8.40 17.88
N LEU A 171 -7.84 -7.51 17.82
CA LEU A 171 -9.18 -7.83 17.40
C LEU A 171 -9.74 -6.71 16.52
N ASN A 172 -10.16 -7.03 15.30
CA ASN A 172 -11.08 -6.21 14.53
C ASN A 172 -12.50 -6.76 14.68
N TYR A 173 -13.44 -5.88 14.90
CA TYR A 173 -14.86 -6.20 14.89
C TYR A 173 -15.59 -5.36 13.83
N ASP A 174 -16.56 -6.00 13.17
CA ASP A 174 -17.47 -5.36 12.23
C ASP A 174 -18.88 -5.87 12.55
N TYR A 175 -19.61 -5.07 13.32
CA TYR A 175 -20.99 -5.37 13.67
C TYR A 175 -21.92 -4.69 12.68
N ARG A 176 -22.82 -5.48 12.09
CA ARG A 176 -23.80 -5.04 11.11
C ARG A 176 -25.19 -5.38 11.59
N PHE A 177 -26.04 -4.38 11.55
CA PHE A 177 -27.47 -4.48 11.80
C PHE A 177 -28.21 -4.24 10.49
N SER A 178 -29.24 -5.05 10.21
CA SER A 178 -30.14 -4.83 9.09
C SER A 178 -31.59 -5.05 9.53
N ARG A 179 -32.46 -4.16 9.12
CA ARG A 179 -33.91 -4.28 9.31
C ARG A 179 -34.60 -4.01 7.98
N ASP A 180 -35.21 -5.04 7.43
CA ASP A 180 -36.01 -4.98 6.23
C ASP A 180 -37.49 -5.06 6.62
N SER A 181 -38.29 -4.13 6.13
CA SER A 181 -39.73 -4.07 6.43
C SER A 181 -40.54 -3.75 5.16
N ASN A 182 -41.59 -4.46 4.97
CA ASN A 182 -42.60 -4.18 3.96
C ASN A 182 -44.01 -4.31 4.61
N SER A 183 -45.08 -4.13 3.80
CA SER A 183 -46.46 -4.19 4.29
C SER A 183 -46.85 -5.54 4.89
N PHE A 184 -46.08 -6.61 4.66
CA PHE A 184 -46.43 -7.98 5.03
C PHE A 184 -45.45 -8.64 6.00
N SER A 185 -44.21 -8.17 6.07
CA SER A 185 -43.19 -8.78 6.87
C SER A 185 -42.12 -7.80 7.34
N GLN A 186 -41.56 -8.11 8.50
CA GLN A 186 -40.39 -7.42 9.03
C GLN A 186 -39.33 -8.45 9.37
N ARG A 187 -38.12 -8.25 8.89
CA ARG A 187 -36.96 -9.11 9.15
C ARG A 187 -35.84 -8.29 9.75
N THR A 188 -35.26 -8.79 10.80
CA THR A 188 -34.11 -8.18 11.46
C THR A 188 -32.97 -9.17 11.43
N GLY A 189 -31.80 -8.70 11.05
CA GLY A 189 -30.56 -9.48 11.02
C GLY A 189 -29.43 -8.75 11.73
N HIS A 190 -28.60 -9.51 12.43
CA HIS A 190 -27.38 -9.04 13.07
C HIS A 190 -26.23 -9.91 12.58
N THR A 191 -25.15 -9.30 12.17
CA THR A 191 -23.93 -9.99 11.74
C THR A 191 -22.75 -9.38 12.46
N LEU A 192 -21.94 -10.20 13.10
CA LEU A 192 -20.69 -9.81 13.73
C LEU A 192 -19.56 -10.56 13.06
N LEU A 193 -18.70 -9.84 12.38
CA LEU A 193 -17.46 -10.34 11.81
C LEU A 193 -16.32 -10.03 12.77
N LEU A 194 -15.55 -11.05 13.14
CA LEU A 194 -14.40 -10.91 14.02
C LEU A 194 -13.14 -11.37 13.31
N GLN A 195 -12.10 -10.53 13.37
CA GLN A 195 -10.77 -10.87 12.91
C GLN A 195 -9.83 -10.74 14.10
N SER A 196 -9.56 -11.86 14.77
CA SER A 196 -8.68 -11.89 15.90
C SER A 196 -7.27 -12.34 15.52
N GLY A 197 -6.27 -11.88 16.27
CA GLY A 197 -4.88 -12.22 16.07
C GLY A 197 -4.10 -12.24 17.36
N VAL A 198 -3.08 -13.09 17.41
CA VAL A 198 -2.09 -13.14 18.48
C VAL A 198 -0.71 -13.06 17.85
N ASN A 199 0.10 -12.15 18.36
CA ASN A 199 1.53 -12.05 18.06
C ASN A 199 2.31 -12.63 19.25
N ALA A 200 3.21 -13.58 18.98
CA ALA A 200 4.08 -14.18 19.99
C ALA A 200 5.46 -14.44 19.37
N GLY A 201 6.46 -13.65 19.74
CA GLY A 201 7.75 -13.64 19.05
C GLY A 201 7.56 -13.37 17.56
N ASP A 202 8.10 -14.27 16.70
CA ASP A 202 7.97 -14.16 15.24
C ASP A 202 6.65 -14.76 14.70
N TRP A 203 5.87 -15.44 15.52
CA TRP A 203 4.65 -16.08 15.09
C TRP A 203 3.44 -15.16 15.13
N ARG A 204 2.60 -15.28 14.12
CA ARG A 204 1.36 -14.54 13.93
C ARG A 204 0.21 -15.52 13.76
N LEU A 205 -0.62 -15.69 14.77
CA LEU A 205 -1.86 -16.45 14.69
C LEU A 205 -2.98 -15.51 14.26
N ARG A 206 -3.83 -15.91 13.32
CA ARG A 206 -4.97 -15.16 12.81
C ARG A 206 -6.19 -16.04 12.73
N HIS A 207 -7.33 -15.51 13.14
CA HIS A 207 -8.61 -16.20 13.08
C HIS A 207 -9.70 -15.27 12.58
N HIS A 208 -10.43 -15.69 11.57
CA HIS A 208 -11.62 -15.01 11.09
C HIS A 208 -12.84 -15.84 11.42
N SER A 209 -13.85 -15.21 12.01
CA SER A 209 -15.11 -15.84 12.34
C SER A 209 -16.28 -14.90 12.13
N ARG A 210 -17.47 -15.50 11.99
CA ARG A 210 -18.72 -14.81 11.78
C ARG A 210 -19.76 -15.35 12.71
N ALA A 211 -20.48 -14.45 13.38
CA ALA A 211 -21.71 -14.73 14.09
C ALA A 211 -22.89 -14.07 13.38
N GLU A 212 -23.93 -14.81 13.09
CA GLU A 212 -25.15 -14.29 12.48
C GLU A 212 -26.34 -14.65 13.36
N HIS A 213 -27.14 -13.65 13.68
CA HIS A 213 -28.44 -13.83 14.32
C HIS A 213 -29.53 -13.41 13.32
N ARG A 214 -30.32 -14.37 12.88
CA ARG A 214 -31.40 -14.17 11.92
C ARG A 214 -32.59 -15.04 12.32
N GLU A 215 -33.78 -14.45 12.36
CA GLU A 215 -35.04 -15.17 12.65
C GLU A 215 -34.97 -16.00 13.96
N GLY A 216 -34.37 -15.42 15.01
CA GLY A 216 -34.23 -16.09 16.32
C GLY A 216 -33.14 -17.16 16.40
N LYS A 217 -32.41 -17.42 15.31
CA LYS A 217 -31.32 -18.40 15.27
C LYS A 217 -29.97 -17.71 15.27
N LEU A 218 -29.14 -18.02 16.25
CA LEU A 218 -27.74 -17.62 16.28
C LEU A 218 -26.88 -18.73 15.66
N THR A 219 -26.07 -18.37 14.69
CA THR A 219 -25.09 -19.27 14.06
C THR A 219 -23.69 -18.68 14.21
N TRP A 220 -22.73 -19.52 14.57
CA TRP A 220 -21.32 -19.16 14.62
C TRP A 220 -20.56 -20.00 13.61
N GLN A 221 -19.71 -19.36 12.81
CA GLN A 221 -18.90 -20.00 11.80
C GLN A 221 -17.45 -19.51 11.90
N SER A 222 -16.51 -20.44 12.09
CA SER A 222 -15.10 -20.19 11.86
C SER A 222 -14.83 -20.20 10.37
N GLU A 223 -14.42 -19.08 9.80
CA GLU A 223 -14.18 -18.94 8.37
C GLU A 223 -12.76 -19.37 8.00
N ARG A 224 -11.76 -18.94 8.81
CA ARG A 224 -10.37 -19.22 8.56
C ARG A 224 -9.53 -19.12 9.84
N LEU A 225 -8.68 -20.12 10.07
CA LEU A 225 -7.68 -20.13 11.13
C LEU A 225 -6.32 -20.49 10.53
N TRP A 226 -5.34 -19.60 10.69
CA TRP A 226 -3.97 -19.85 10.21
C TRP A 226 -2.96 -19.13 11.07
N MET A 227 -1.73 -19.59 10.99
CA MET A 227 -0.58 -18.93 11.57
C MET A 227 0.54 -18.84 10.56
N TYR A 228 1.38 -17.83 10.70
CA TYR A 228 2.52 -17.64 9.83
C TYR A 228 3.71 -17.06 10.56
N ARG A 229 4.88 -17.25 9.94
CA ARG A 229 6.15 -16.73 10.39
C ARG A 229 7.02 -16.36 9.20
N ALA A 230 7.65 -15.19 9.27
CA ALA A 230 8.68 -14.79 8.34
C ALA A 230 9.98 -15.58 8.56
N ILE A 231 10.61 -16.06 7.49
CA ILE A 231 11.95 -16.64 7.47
C ILE A 231 12.85 -15.63 6.74
N ALA A 232 13.28 -14.61 7.47
CA ALA A 232 14.00 -13.44 6.92
C ALA A 232 15.25 -13.84 6.12
N SER A 233 16.04 -14.81 6.61
CA SER A 233 17.27 -15.30 5.93
C SER A 233 17.02 -15.90 4.56
N ARG A 234 15.81 -16.41 4.30
CA ARG A 234 15.38 -17.00 3.03
C ARG A 234 14.39 -16.12 2.27
N ARG A 235 14.06 -14.94 2.81
CA ARG A 235 13.00 -14.04 2.28
C ARG A 235 11.72 -14.81 1.93
N SER A 236 11.29 -15.63 2.87
CA SER A 236 10.19 -16.57 2.71
C SER A 236 9.26 -16.52 3.90
N GLU A 237 8.05 -17.02 3.73
CA GLU A 237 7.04 -17.13 4.78
C GLU A 237 6.58 -18.58 4.90
N LEU A 238 6.59 -19.08 6.12
CA LEU A 238 5.98 -20.36 6.49
C LEU A 238 4.57 -20.09 7.03
N GLN A 239 3.58 -20.74 6.43
CA GLN A 239 2.18 -20.66 6.84
C GLN A 239 1.65 -22.03 7.21
N LEU A 240 0.82 -22.10 8.24
CA LEU A 240 0.19 -23.31 8.76
C LEU A 240 -1.30 -23.06 8.98
N GLY A 241 -2.16 -24.01 8.64
CA GLY A 241 -3.60 -23.91 8.88
C GLY A 241 -4.44 -23.84 7.61
N GLU A 242 -5.42 -22.96 7.60
CA GLU A 242 -6.35 -22.80 6.47
C GLU A 242 -5.85 -21.76 5.49
N LEU A 243 -5.41 -22.23 4.33
CA LEU A 243 -4.60 -21.50 3.37
C LEU A 243 -5.20 -21.55 1.97
N PHE A 244 -4.60 -20.78 1.04
CA PHE A 244 -4.90 -20.81 -0.39
C PHE A 244 -3.65 -21.21 -1.18
N SER A 245 -3.83 -22.09 -2.15
CA SER A 245 -2.74 -22.73 -2.89
C SER A 245 -2.40 -22.08 -4.24
N GLY A 246 -2.73 -20.80 -4.44
CA GLY A 246 -2.48 -20.11 -5.71
C GLY A 246 -1.00 -19.94 -6.04
N ASP A 247 -0.67 -20.11 -7.33
CA ASP A 247 0.67 -19.88 -7.89
C ASP A 247 0.62 -19.63 -9.41
N VAL A 248 1.79 -19.61 -10.03
CA VAL A 248 1.98 -19.32 -11.46
C VAL A 248 1.28 -20.32 -12.40
N LEU A 249 1.34 -21.63 -12.07
CA LEU A 249 0.89 -22.71 -12.93
C LEU A 249 -0.48 -23.25 -12.56
N PHE A 250 -0.78 -23.31 -11.27
CA PHE A 250 -1.96 -23.97 -10.75
C PHE A 250 -2.99 -22.97 -10.25
N ASP A 251 -4.27 -23.32 -10.43
CA ASP A 251 -5.36 -22.49 -9.93
C ASP A 251 -5.39 -22.46 -8.41
N SER A 252 -5.82 -21.31 -7.86
CA SER A 252 -5.94 -21.16 -6.41
C SER A 252 -7.11 -21.96 -5.87
N ARG A 253 -6.85 -22.70 -4.80
CA ARG A 253 -7.84 -23.46 -4.02
C ARG A 253 -7.62 -23.32 -2.55
N ALA A 254 -8.69 -23.26 -1.77
CA ALA A 254 -8.61 -23.31 -0.32
C ALA A 254 -8.19 -24.71 0.15
N PHE A 255 -7.24 -24.77 1.08
CA PHE A 255 -6.77 -26.01 1.68
C PHE A 255 -6.43 -25.83 3.16
N ARG A 256 -6.28 -26.91 3.86
CA ARG A 256 -5.75 -26.96 5.23
C ARG A 256 -4.44 -27.74 5.20
N GLY A 257 -3.36 -27.09 5.63
CA GLY A 257 -2.04 -27.70 5.55
C GLY A 257 -0.91 -26.72 5.85
N ILE A 258 0.17 -26.90 5.13
CA ILE A 258 1.43 -26.16 5.27
C ILE A 258 1.76 -25.52 3.91
N ARG A 259 2.20 -24.29 3.95
CA ARG A 259 2.74 -23.56 2.81
C ARG A 259 4.07 -22.91 3.17
N LEU A 260 5.06 -23.13 2.35
CA LEU A 260 6.31 -22.38 2.36
C LEU A 260 6.43 -21.64 1.01
N ALA A 261 6.56 -20.34 1.04
CA ALA A 261 6.64 -19.54 -0.17
C ALA A 261 7.64 -18.39 -0.03
N SER A 262 8.36 -18.10 -1.11
CA SER A 262 9.15 -16.87 -1.21
C SER A 262 8.23 -15.65 -1.19
N GLN A 263 8.68 -14.56 -0.55
CA GLN A 263 7.92 -13.33 -0.40
C GLN A 263 8.60 -12.21 -1.16
N SER A 264 7.89 -11.64 -2.14
CA SER A 264 8.45 -10.55 -2.96
C SER A 264 8.55 -9.23 -2.22
N ASP A 265 7.67 -8.99 -1.23
CA ASP A 265 7.67 -7.79 -0.40
C ASP A 265 8.87 -7.68 0.56
N MET A 266 9.56 -8.81 0.79
CA MET A 266 10.83 -8.85 1.53
C MET A 266 12.03 -8.38 0.70
N TYR A 267 11.84 -8.02 -0.55
CA TYR A 267 12.89 -7.49 -1.42
C TYR A 267 12.72 -5.98 -1.62
N PRO A 268 13.79 -5.22 -1.92
CA PRO A 268 13.67 -3.83 -2.34
C PRO A 268 12.69 -3.68 -3.50
N LEU A 269 11.97 -2.56 -3.57
CA LEU A 269 10.98 -2.30 -4.62
C LEU A 269 11.57 -2.51 -6.03
N ASN A 270 12.81 -2.08 -6.24
CA ASN A 270 13.51 -2.27 -7.49
C ASN A 270 13.91 -3.73 -7.80
N GLN A 271 13.76 -4.65 -6.86
CA GLN A 271 14.02 -6.08 -7.01
C GLN A 271 12.74 -6.94 -6.94
N GLN A 272 11.59 -6.34 -6.65
CA GLN A 272 10.33 -7.07 -6.60
C GLN A 272 9.93 -7.54 -8.00
N GLY A 273 9.13 -8.59 -8.05
CA GLY A 273 8.60 -9.12 -9.31
C GLY A 273 7.58 -8.17 -9.92
N TYR A 274 7.18 -8.48 -11.14
CA TYR A 274 6.20 -7.73 -11.88
C TYR A 274 4.81 -7.78 -11.22
N ALA A 275 4.14 -6.63 -11.11
CA ALA A 275 2.75 -6.51 -10.70
C ALA A 275 1.94 -5.76 -11.75
N PRO A 276 0.61 -6.02 -11.90
CA PRO A 276 -0.23 -5.19 -12.76
C PRO A 276 -0.26 -3.76 -12.22
N VAL A 277 -0.06 -2.80 -13.10
CA VAL A 277 -0.13 -1.39 -12.75
C VAL A 277 -1.59 -0.95 -12.74
N ILE A 278 -2.08 -0.47 -11.60
CA ILE A 278 -3.40 0.18 -11.50
C ILE A 278 -3.18 1.67 -11.59
N ARG A 279 -3.85 2.31 -12.53
CA ARG A 279 -3.82 3.76 -12.73
C ARG A 279 -5.22 4.32 -12.65
N GLY A 280 -5.34 5.51 -12.12
CA GLY A 280 -6.60 6.21 -12.05
C GLY A 280 -6.41 7.67 -11.68
N ILE A 281 -7.52 8.38 -11.56
CA ILE A 281 -7.55 9.77 -11.15
C ILE A 281 -8.59 9.88 -10.03
N THR A 282 -8.22 10.54 -8.95
CA THR A 282 -9.10 10.89 -7.84
C THR A 282 -9.36 12.38 -7.83
N GLY A 283 -10.59 12.79 -7.64
CA GLY A 283 -10.95 14.20 -7.54
C GLY A 283 -10.57 14.82 -6.20
N GLN A 284 -10.44 14.00 -5.18
CA GLN A 284 -10.09 14.36 -3.80
C GLN A 284 -9.22 13.27 -3.17
N SER A 285 -8.82 13.46 -1.92
CA SER A 285 -8.22 12.38 -1.15
C SER A 285 -9.18 11.18 -1.12
N ALA A 286 -8.69 10.01 -1.45
CA ALA A 286 -9.49 8.80 -1.60
C ALA A 286 -8.86 7.61 -0.88
N GLU A 287 -9.69 6.70 -0.39
CA GLU A 287 -9.25 5.41 0.10
C GLU A 287 -9.35 4.39 -1.04
N LEU A 288 -8.20 3.92 -1.49
CA LEU A 288 -8.10 2.81 -2.43
C LEU A 288 -8.16 1.50 -1.66
N THR A 289 -9.08 0.63 -2.02
CA THR A 289 -9.13 -0.75 -1.54
C THR A 289 -9.06 -1.69 -2.73
N ILE A 290 -8.06 -2.56 -2.75
CA ILE A 290 -7.92 -3.59 -3.76
C ILE A 290 -8.18 -4.94 -3.10
N ARG A 291 -9.14 -5.68 -3.62
CA ARG A 291 -9.50 -7.02 -3.17
C ARG A 291 -9.23 -8.04 -4.25
N GLN A 292 -8.81 -9.19 -3.80
CA GLN A 292 -8.62 -10.36 -4.65
C GLN A 292 -9.32 -11.56 -4.01
N GLN A 293 -10.25 -12.16 -4.73
CA GLN A 293 -11.09 -13.25 -4.19
C GLN A 293 -11.78 -12.91 -2.87
N GLY A 294 -12.23 -11.67 -2.71
CA GLY A 294 -12.88 -11.17 -1.50
C GLY A 294 -11.92 -10.74 -0.37
N MET A 295 -10.63 -11.06 -0.48
CA MET A 295 -9.61 -10.62 0.50
C MET A 295 -9.02 -9.27 0.09
N THR A 296 -8.89 -8.36 1.02
CA THR A 296 -8.20 -7.08 0.79
C THR A 296 -6.70 -7.34 0.70
N ILE A 297 -6.10 -7.05 -0.47
CA ILE A 297 -4.67 -7.18 -0.72
C ILE A 297 -3.94 -5.85 -0.54
N ARG A 298 -4.65 -4.73 -0.73
CA ARG A 298 -4.12 -3.39 -0.49
C ARG A 298 -5.22 -2.44 -0.06
N ARG A 299 -4.88 -1.56 0.88
CA ARG A 299 -5.67 -0.41 1.25
C ARG A 299 -4.73 0.77 1.41
N GLU A 300 -5.02 1.85 0.71
CA GLU A 300 -4.15 3.03 0.68
C GLU A 300 -4.98 4.29 0.51
N THR A 301 -4.55 5.38 1.17
CA THR A 301 -5.14 6.69 0.94
C THR A 301 -4.39 7.37 -0.19
N LEU A 302 -5.10 7.75 -1.23
CA LEU A 302 -4.58 8.44 -2.39
C LEU A 302 -4.81 9.96 -2.23
N PRO A 303 -3.84 10.80 -2.59
CA PRO A 303 -4.08 12.23 -2.75
C PRO A 303 -5.00 12.49 -3.95
N ALA A 304 -5.54 13.70 -4.05
CA ALA A 304 -6.23 14.14 -5.25
C ALA A 304 -5.26 14.20 -6.45
N GLY A 305 -5.71 13.75 -7.60
CA GLY A 305 -4.95 13.75 -8.86
C GLY A 305 -4.74 12.35 -9.44
N GLU A 306 -3.82 12.25 -10.38
CA GLU A 306 -3.44 10.96 -10.96
C GLU A 306 -2.68 10.10 -9.95
N PHE A 307 -3.00 8.81 -9.91
CA PHE A 307 -2.26 7.85 -9.12
C PHE A 307 -1.83 6.66 -9.96
N VAL A 308 -0.70 6.08 -9.60
CA VAL A 308 -0.14 4.87 -10.20
C VAL A 308 0.22 3.93 -9.07
N ILE A 309 -0.39 2.74 -9.07
CA ILE A 309 -0.03 1.64 -8.18
C ILE A 309 0.69 0.60 -9.04
N ASP A 310 1.99 0.59 -8.99
CA ASP A 310 2.88 -0.31 -9.74
C ASP A 310 3.59 -1.34 -8.85
N ASP A 311 3.37 -1.23 -7.54
CA ASP A 311 3.99 -2.05 -6.52
C ASP A 311 3.03 -3.04 -5.86
N LEU A 312 1.94 -3.40 -6.55
CA LEU A 312 0.99 -4.40 -6.07
C LEU A 312 1.64 -5.77 -5.97
N ASN A 313 1.58 -6.33 -4.76
CA ASN A 313 1.91 -7.73 -4.56
C ASN A 313 0.70 -8.59 -4.88
N THR A 314 0.60 -9.07 -6.11
CA THR A 314 -0.44 -10.01 -6.53
C THR A 314 0.03 -11.43 -6.28
N SER A 315 -0.21 -11.94 -5.09
CA SER A 315 0.11 -13.33 -4.73
C SER A 315 -0.70 -14.36 -5.52
N PHE A 316 -1.71 -13.92 -6.27
CA PHE A 316 -2.67 -14.76 -6.98
C PHE A 316 -2.78 -14.33 -8.44
N GLN A 317 -1.99 -14.93 -9.28
CA GLN A 317 -2.05 -14.68 -10.71
C GLN A 317 -3.32 -15.28 -11.33
N GLY A 318 -3.94 -14.55 -12.24
CA GLY A 318 -5.10 -15.02 -13.00
C GLY A 318 -6.47 -14.81 -12.36
N THR A 319 -6.54 -14.12 -11.21
CA THR A 319 -7.80 -13.75 -10.58
C THR A 319 -8.12 -12.27 -10.79
N GLU A 320 -9.40 -11.96 -10.80
CA GLU A 320 -9.88 -10.58 -10.89
C GLU A 320 -9.51 -9.81 -9.63
N LEU A 321 -9.04 -8.59 -9.82
CA LEU A 321 -8.82 -7.62 -8.74
C LEU A 321 -10.01 -6.68 -8.71
N ASP A 322 -10.74 -6.68 -7.62
CA ASP A 322 -11.81 -5.72 -7.38
C ASP A 322 -11.20 -4.47 -6.77
N VAL A 323 -11.12 -3.43 -7.58
CA VAL A 323 -10.62 -2.13 -7.17
C VAL A 323 -11.79 -1.26 -6.74
N THR A 324 -11.73 -0.78 -5.53
CA THR A 324 -12.67 0.19 -4.97
C THR A 324 -11.90 1.42 -4.57
N ILE A 325 -12.30 2.56 -5.07
CA ILE A 325 -11.78 3.88 -4.69
C ILE A 325 -12.93 4.62 -4.04
N GLU A 326 -12.78 4.94 -2.76
CA GLU A 326 -13.75 5.70 -1.99
C GLU A 326 -13.16 7.07 -1.70
N GLU A 327 -13.66 8.11 -2.39
CA GLU A 327 -13.21 9.48 -2.20
C GLU A 327 -13.73 10.05 -0.86
N ALA A 328 -13.11 11.10 -0.37
CA ALA A 328 -13.45 11.71 0.93
C ALA A 328 -14.91 12.16 1.01
N ASP A 329 -15.52 12.52 -0.12
CA ASP A 329 -16.95 12.89 -0.22
C ASP A 329 -17.91 11.69 -0.26
N GLY A 330 -17.41 10.45 -0.14
CA GLY A 330 -18.19 9.23 -0.21
C GLY A 330 -18.46 8.72 -1.63
N THR A 331 -17.89 9.36 -2.65
CA THR A 331 -17.93 8.84 -4.03
C THR A 331 -17.19 7.51 -4.10
N VAL A 332 -17.85 6.49 -4.63
CA VAL A 332 -17.24 5.17 -4.78
C VAL A 332 -17.12 4.81 -6.24
N GLN A 333 -15.89 4.70 -6.72
CA GLN A 333 -15.58 4.14 -8.03
C GLN A 333 -15.21 2.66 -7.84
N ARG A 334 -15.83 1.78 -8.61
CA ARG A 334 -15.53 0.34 -8.59
C ARG A 334 -15.27 -0.16 -9.98
N PHE A 335 -14.16 -0.82 -10.16
CA PHE A 335 -13.86 -1.53 -11.39
C PHE A 335 -13.11 -2.82 -11.08
N THR A 336 -13.28 -3.79 -11.94
CA THR A 336 -12.56 -5.05 -11.85
C THR A 336 -11.37 -4.98 -12.79
N GLN A 337 -10.17 -4.99 -12.23
CA GLN A 337 -8.94 -5.19 -12.98
C GLN A 337 -8.75 -6.69 -13.18
N HIS A 338 -8.96 -7.17 -14.40
CA HIS A 338 -8.65 -8.56 -14.69
C HIS A 338 -7.13 -8.76 -14.56
N GLY A 339 -6.73 -9.54 -13.56
CA GLY A 339 -5.35 -9.92 -13.34
C GLY A 339 -4.88 -10.94 -14.38
N THR A 340 -4.99 -10.61 -15.67
CA THR A 340 -4.24 -11.34 -16.67
C THR A 340 -2.79 -11.12 -16.38
N SER A 341 -2.24 -12.14 -15.78
CA SER A 341 -0.86 -12.13 -15.37
C SER A 341 0.00 -11.92 -16.59
N VAL A 342 0.61 -10.81 -16.61
CA VAL A 342 1.88 -10.62 -17.25
C VAL A 342 2.79 -11.79 -16.89
N PRO A 343 3.67 -12.17 -17.81
CA PRO A 343 4.67 -13.21 -17.56
C PRO A 343 5.28 -13.05 -16.19
N VAL A 344 5.48 -14.16 -15.52
CA VAL A 344 6.17 -14.24 -14.24
C VAL A 344 7.65 -13.93 -14.46
N MET A 345 7.91 -12.69 -14.83
CA MET A 345 9.26 -12.23 -14.97
C MET A 345 9.90 -12.12 -13.60
N GLN A 346 10.98 -12.84 -13.41
CA GLN A 346 11.86 -12.71 -12.26
C GLN A 346 13.11 -11.95 -12.69
N ARG A 347 13.71 -11.23 -11.76
CA ARG A 347 15.00 -10.61 -11.98
C ARG A 347 16.09 -11.68 -12.10
N GLU A 348 17.18 -11.34 -12.73
CA GLU A 348 18.36 -12.20 -12.89
C GLU A 348 18.81 -12.77 -11.53
N GLY A 349 19.02 -14.08 -11.48
CA GLY A 349 19.43 -14.81 -10.29
C GLY A 349 18.35 -14.97 -9.22
N ARG A 350 17.14 -14.43 -9.42
CA ARG A 350 16.07 -14.53 -8.44
C ARG A 350 15.27 -15.80 -8.61
N LEU A 351 15.11 -16.53 -7.50
CA LEU A 351 14.24 -17.69 -7.37
C LEU A 351 12.98 -17.32 -6.59
N SER A 352 11.83 -17.50 -7.21
CA SER A 352 10.52 -17.47 -6.54
C SER A 352 9.97 -18.89 -6.48
N TYR A 353 9.49 -19.34 -5.33
CA TYR A 353 8.99 -20.69 -5.16
C TYR A 353 7.81 -20.77 -4.21
N THR A 354 7.00 -21.82 -4.37
CA THR A 354 5.98 -22.22 -3.42
C THR A 354 6.02 -23.73 -3.21
N LEU A 355 5.79 -24.16 -1.98
CA LEU A 355 5.62 -25.55 -1.60
C LEU A 355 4.38 -25.64 -0.72
N ASP A 356 3.35 -26.32 -1.19
CA ASP A 356 2.09 -26.50 -0.49
C ASP A 356 1.83 -28.00 -0.25
N THR A 357 1.41 -28.35 0.95
CA THR A 357 0.93 -29.71 1.25
C THR A 357 -0.26 -29.65 2.22
N GLY A 358 -1.23 -30.52 2.02
CA GLY A 358 -2.42 -30.55 2.84
C GLY A 358 -3.62 -31.19 2.16
N LYS A 359 -4.81 -30.85 2.65
CA LYS A 359 -6.09 -31.33 2.12
C LYS A 359 -6.96 -30.18 1.65
N TYR A 360 -7.56 -30.29 0.48
CA TYR A 360 -8.47 -29.24 -0.04
C TYR A 360 -9.72 -29.08 0.82
N ARG A 361 -10.17 -27.84 0.93
CA ARG A 361 -11.47 -27.46 1.50
C ARG A 361 -12.44 -27.17 0.37
N GLY A 362 -13.58 -27.85 0.27
CA GLY A 362 -14.58 -27.58 -0.72
C GLY A 362 -15.96 -28.10 -0.31
N ASN A 363 -17.00 -27.38 -0.75
CA ASN A 363 -18.36 -27.59 -0.27
C ASN A 363 -19.14 -28.66 -1.05
N ARG A 364 -18.61 -29.28 -2.12
CA ARG A 364 -19.41 -30.17 -2.97
C ARG A 364 -18.75 -31.44 -3.53
N ASN A 365 -17.45 -31.55 -3.52
CA ASN A 365 -16.78 -32.82 -3.81
C ASN A 365 -15.74 -33.04 -2.73
N ASN A 366 -15.99 -34.05 -1.92
CA ASN A 366 -15.15 -34.55 -0.81
C ASN A 366 -13.78 -35.04 -1.31
N ASN A 367 -13.07 -34.24 -2.08
CA ASN A 367 -11.67 -34.56 -2.36
C ASN A 367 -10.85 -34.24 -1.11
N LYS A 368 -10.90 -35.17 -0.17
CA LYS A 368 -10.13 -35.16 1.08
C LYS A 368 -8.71 -35.66 0.86
N ASP A 369 -8.30 -35.83 -0.38
CA ASP A 369 -7.01 -36.38 -0.73
C ASP A 369 -5.89 -35.46 -0.26
N LEU A 370 -4.90 -36.04 0.31
CA LEU A 370 -3.65 -35.36 0.60
C LEU A 370 -2.99 -35.00 -0.73
N PHE A 371 -2.50 -33.78 -0.83
CA PHE A 371 -1.76 -33.32 -1.99
C PHE A 371 -0.41 -32.72 -1.58
N VAL A 372 0.51 -32.77 -2.51
CA VAL A 372 1.76 -32.02 -2.51
C VAL A 372 1.83 -31.24 -3.81
N LYS A 373 2.16 -29.98 -3.71
CA LYS A 373 2.31 -29.09 -4.87
C LYS A 373 3.57 -28.23 -4.70
N SER A 374 4.36 -28.15 -5.75
CA SER A 374 5.53 -27.25 -5.78
C SER A 374 5.57 -26.48 -7.09
N THR A 375 5.96 -25.23 -7.01
CA THR A 375 6.26 -24.40 -8.19
C THR A 375 7.52 -23.58 -7.94
N ALA A 376 8.25 -23.32 -8.99
CA ALA A 376 9.43 -22.47 -8.98
C ALA A 376 9.48 -21.63 -10.25
N ALA A 377 9.96 -20.39 -10.13
CA ALA A 377 10.28 -19.51 -11.23
C ALA A 377 11.66 -18.89 -11.00
N TYR A 378 12.53 -18.97 -11.99
CA TYR A 378 13.91 -18.50 -11.90
C TYR A 378 14.25 -17.57 -13.05
N GLY A 379 14.72 -16.38 -12.71
CA GLY A 379 15.25 -15.40 -13.68
C GLY A 379 16.64 -15.78 -14.12
N ILE A 380 16.78 -16.27 -15.35
CA ILE A 380 18.08 -16.64 -15.91
C ILE A 380 18.91 -15.39 -16.20
N ASN A 381 18.24 -14.40 -16.77
CA ASN A 381 18.80 -13.08 -17.04
C ASN A 381 17.65 -12.04 -17.10
N SER A 382 17.96 -10.81 -17.45
CA SER A 382 16.97 -9.73 -17.57
C SER A 382 15.91 -9.96 -18.67
N VAL A 383 16.16 -10.91 -19.58
CA VAL A 383 15.28 -11.21 -20.73
C VAL A 383 14.43 -12.46 -20.49
N LEU A 384 14.99 -13.49 -19.85
CA LEU A 384 14.39 -14.82 -19.76
C LEU A 384 14.16 -15.26 -18.32
N THR A 385 12.91 -15.65 -18.04
CA THR A 385 12.52 -16.35 -16.82
C THR A 385 11.97 -17.71 -17.18
N LEU A 386 12.47 -18.78 -16.58
CA LEU A 386 11.90 -20.11 -16.67
C LEU A 386 11.08 -20.41 -15.42
N TYR A 387 9.96 -21.09 -15.59
CA TYR A 387 9.17 -21.56 -14.47
C TYR A 387 8.58 -22.94 -14.70
N GLY A 388 8.33 -23.65 -13.62
CA GLY A 388 7.78 -24.99 -13.69
C GLY A 388 7.23 -25.45 -12.37
N GLY A 389 6.56 -26.59 -12.35
CA GLY A 389 6.00 -27.14 -11.12
C GLY A 389 5.32 -28.47 -11.30
N GLY A 390 5.02 -29.07 -10.15
CA GLY A 390 4.33 -30.33 -10.05
C GLY A 390 3.25 -30.30 -8.98
N TYR A 391 2.24 -31.11 -9.20
CA TYR A 391 1.14 -31.38 -8.28
C TYR A 391 0.91 -32.87 -8.24
N ALA A 392 0.85 -33.46 -7.06
CA ALA A 392 0.56 -34.86 -6.86
C ALA A 392 -0.52 -35.04 -5.78
N ALA A 393 -1.53 -35.84 -6.05
CA ALA A 393 -2.54 -36.29 -5.10
C ALA A 393 -2.90 -37.74 -5.43
N GLN A 394 -3.68 -38.38 -4.60
CA GLN A 394 -4.03 -39.81 -4.73
C GLN A 394 -4.59 -40.17 -6.11
N HIS A 395 -5.39 -39.27 -6.72
CA HIS A 395 -6.09 -39.54 -7.99
C HIS A 395 -5.74 -38.54 -9.11
N ALA A 396 -4.70 -37.74 -8.92
CA ALA A 396 -4.30 -36.74 -9.89
C ALA A 396 -2.80 -36.43 -9.81
N LEU A 397 -2.18 -36.37 -10.99
CA LEU A 397 -0.81 -35.91 -11.17
C LEU A 397 -0.82 -34.80 -12.20
N SER A 398 -0.10 -33.72 -11.96
CA SER A 398 0.05 -32.67 -12.96
C SER A 398 1.46 -32.13 -12.94
N SER A 399 2.02 -31.85 -14.09
CA SER A 399 3.33 -31.21 -14.22
C SER A 399 3.28 -30.16 -15.32
N GLY A 400 4.01 -29.09 -15.13
CA GLY A 400 4.02 -28.02 -16.12
C GLY A 400 5.31 -27.25 -16.14
N VAL A 401 5.60 -26.69 -17.30
CA VAL A 401 6.76 -25.83 -17.56
C VAL A 401 6.34 -24.65 -18.40
N GLY A 402 7.02 -23.54 -18.24
CA GLY A 402 6.80 -22.33 -18.99
C GLY A 402 8.00 -21.42 -19.04
N ALA A 403 7.92 -20.46 -19.92
CA ALA A 403 8.94 -19.42 -20.06
C ALA A 403 8.29 -18.04 -20.18
N GLY A 404 8.91 -17.05 -19.56
CA GLY A 404 8.60 -15.63 -19.73
C GLY A 404 9.77 -14.94 -20.41
N VAL A 405 9.47 -14.12 -21.41
CA VAL A 405 10.49 -13.37 -22.16
C VAL A 405 10.12 -11.89 -22.16
N ASN A 406 11.06 -11.07 -21.72
CA ASN A 406 10.98 -9.61 -21.82
C ASN A 406 11.68 -9.19 -23.12
N MET A 407 10.91 -8.74 -24.09
CA MET A 407 11.41 -8.28 -25.39
C MET A 407 11.68 -6.77 -25.40
N GLY A 408 11.85 -6.16 -24.23
CA GLY A 408 12.10 -4.73 -24.11
C GLY A 408 10.96 -3.89 -24.71
N ALA A 409 11.29 -3.06 -25.70
CA ALA A 409 10.32 -2.20 -26.37
C ALA A 409 9.19 -2.98 -27.07
N ALA A 410 9.35 -4.26 -27.35
CA ALA A 410 8.31 -5.10 -27.94
C ALA A 410 7.33 -5.67 -26.89
N GLY A 411 7.60 -5.48 -25.59
CA GLY A 411 6.74 -5.97 -24.51
C GLY A 411 7.20 -7.26 -23.88
N GLY A 412 6.33 -7.90 -23.11
CA GLY A 412 6.61 -9.17 -22.46
C GLY A 412 5.64 -10.27 -22.94
N VAL A 413 6.15 -11.47 -23.03
CA VAL A 413 5.41 -12.68 -23.41
C VAL A 413 5.64 -13.78 -22.38
N SER A 414 4.61 -14.54 -22.02
CA SER A 414 4.82 -15.83 -21.35
C SER A 414 3.98 -16.92 -21.99
N ALA A 415 4.55 -18.11 -22.04
CA ALA A 415 3.88 -19.30 -22.49
C ALA A 415 4.15 -20.46 -21.54
N ASP A 416 3.14 -21.27 -21.28
CA ASP A 416 3.27 -22.50 -20.50
C ASP A 416 2.40 -23.62 -20.99
N ILE A 417 2.84 -24.83 -20.69
CA ILE A 417 2.09 -26.07 -20.88
C ILE A 417 1.99 -26.77 -19.53
N LEU A 418 0.78 -27.18 -19.19
CA LEU A 418 0.49 -27.98 -17.99
C LEU A 418 -0.18 -29.29 -18.43
N MET A 419 0.47 -30.40 -18.20
CA MET A 419 -0.07 -31.74 -18.42
C MET A 419 -0.83 -32.18 -17.17
N ARG A 420 -2.10 -32.51 -17.33
CA ARG A 420 -2.95 -33.02 -16.26
C ARG A 420 -3.28 -34.50 -16.51
N HIS A 421 -2.96 -35.31 -15.53
CA HIS A 421 -3.28 -36.72 -15.50
C HIS A 421 -4.25 -36.99 -14.35
N THR A 422 -5.42 -37.44 -14.65
CA THR A 422 -6.40 -37.92 -13.67
C THR A 422 -6.69 -39.40 -13.97
N THR A 423 -7.30 -40.12 -13.05
CA THR A 423 -7.70 -41.51 -13.26
C THR A 423 -8.59 -41.71 -14.49
N ALA A 424 -9.30 -40.67 -14.94
CA ALA A 424 -10.22 -40.75 -16.05
C ALA A 424 -9.69 -40.16 -17.37
N LYS A 425 -8.79 -39.18 -17.34
CA LYS A 425 -8.40 -38.40 -18.52
C LYS A 425 -6.98 -37.84 -18.42
N HIS A 426 -6.32 -37.72 -19.57
CA HIS A 426 -5.04 -37.03 -19.72
C HIS A 426 -5.25 -35.90 -20.72
N TYR A 427 -4.91 -34.66 -20.35
CA TYR A 427 -5.04 -33.51 -21.23
C TYR A 427 -4.07 -32.38 -20.93
N PRO A 428 -3.59 -31.73 -21.96
CA PRO A 428 -2.77 -30.52 -21.81
C PRO A 428 -3.61 -29.27 -21.61
N ARG A 429 -3.09 -28.32 -20.85
CA ARG A 429 -3.52 -26.93 -20.82
C ARG A 429 -2.40 -26.07 -21.36
N TYR A 430 -2.71 -25.23 -22.31
CA TYR A 430 -1.79 -24.25 -22.88
C TYR A 430 -2.23 -22.86 -22.44
N ARG A 431 -1.29 -22.01 -22.04
CA ARG A 431 -1.51 -20.59 -21.81
C ARG A 431 -0.50 -19.75 -22.55
N LEU A 432 -0.95 -18.62 -23.06
CA LEU A 432 -0.13 -17.59 -23.68
C LEU A 432 -0.60 -16.25 -23.16
N ASN A 433 0.30 -15.43 -22.65
CA ASN A 433 0.02 -14.06 -22.24
C ASN A 433 1.02 -13.13 -22.91
N TYR A 434 0.54 -11.97 -23.34
CA TYR A 434 1.36 -10.91 -23.89
C TYR A 434 0.90 -9.58 -23.34
N GLN A 435 1.87 -8.73 -22.98
CA GLN A 435 1.63 -7.37 -22.55
C GLN A 435 2.63 -6.43 -23.20
N LYS A 436 2.14 -5.30 -23.66
CA LYS A 436 2.97 -4.21 -24.16
C LYS A 436 2.45 -2.86 -23.68
N PHE A 437 3.38 -2.04 -23.23
CA PHE A 437 3.17 -0.62 -22.96
C PHE A 437 3.88 0.18 -24.06
N PHE A 438 3.19 1.15 -24.66
CA PHE A 438 3.72 2.06 -25.66
C PHE A 438 4.00 3.42 -25.01
N PRO A 439 5.26 3.74 -24.64
CA PRO A 439 5.57 4.91 -23.82
C PRO A 439 5.16 6.24 -24.44
N LEU A 440 5.33 6.39 -25.76
CA LEU A 440 5.00 7.63 -26.48
C LEU A 440 3.49 7.93 -26.52
N ALA A 441 2.68 6.90 -26.55
CA ALA A 441 1.22 7.02 -26.59
C ALA A 441 0.55 6.74 -25.25
N GLY A 442 1.30 6.27 -24.24
CA GLY A 442 0.74 5.80 -22.97
C GLY A 442 -0.16 4.57 -23.08
N THR A 443 -0.20 3.91 -24.24
CA THR A 443 -1.11 2.80 -24.52
C THR A 443 -0.66 1.53 -23.83
N LEU A 444 -1.57 0.85 -23.14
CA LEU A 444 -1.35 -0.49 -22.59
C LEU A 444 -2.21 -1.51 -23.36
N VAL A 445 -1.57 -2.55 -23.87
CA VAL A 445 -2.22 -3.69 -24.52
C VAL A 445 -1.93 -4.95 -23.72
N ASN A 446 -2.99 -5.63 -23.28
CA ASN A 446 -2.91 -6.93 -22.63
C ASN A 446 -3.69 -7.93 -23.47
N THR A 447 -3.09 -9.09 -23.73
CA THR A 447 -3.79 -10.22 -24.36
C THR A 447 -3.44 -11.51 -23.63
N GLY A 448 -4.41 -12.39 -23.52
CA GLY A 448 -4.25 -13.70 -22.91
C GLY A 448 -5.06 -14.74 -23.65
N ALA A 449 -4.49 -15.91 -23.81
CA ALA A 449 -5.16 -17.07 -24.39
C ALA A 449 -4.91 -18.28 -23.49
N ALA A 450 -5.97 -19.05 -23.21
CA ALA A 450 -5.88 -20.32 -22.53
C ALA A 450 -6.73 -21.37 -23.27
N HIS A 451 -6.16 -22.54 -23.43
CA HIS A 451 -6.81 -23.69 -24.03
C HIS A 451 -6.65 -24.91 -23.14
N GLU A 452 -7.76 -25.48 -22.74
CA GLU A 452 -7.85 -26.71 -21.96
C GLU A 452 -8.98 -27.57 -22.63
N GLN A 453 -8.96 -28.87 -22.48
CA GLN A 453 -9.83 -29.83 -23.18
C GLN A 453 -11.27 -29.39 -23.50
N GLN A 454 -11.95 -28.79 -22.55
CA GLN A 454 -13.34 -28.34 -22.68
C GLN A 454 -13.51 -26.81 -22.57
N SER A 455 -12.40 -26.08 -22.39
CA SER A 455 -12.43 -24.63 -22.21
C SER A 455 -11.45 -23.94 -23.14
N ARG A 456 -11.93 -22.93 -23.84
CA ARG A 456 -11.08 -22.01 -24.60
C ARG A 456 -11.42 -20.60 -24.18
N GLN A 457 -10.40 -19.87 -23.77
CA GLN A 457 -10.54 -18.49 -23.38
C GLN A 457 -9.50 -17.65 -24.10
N TRP A 458 -9.90 -16.49 -24.56
CA TRP A 458 -8.98 -15.47 -25.01
C TRP A 458 -9.55 -14.09 -24.75
N GLN A 459 -8.69 -13.15 -24.48
CA GLN A 459 -9.04 -11.78 -24.17
C GLN A 459 -8.01 -10.82 -24.71
N VAL A 460 -8.49 -9.65 -25.10
CA VAL A 460 -7.67 -8.51 -25.47
C VAL A 460 -8.22 -7.30 -24.74
N ARG A 461 -7.36 -6.52 -24.12
CA ARG A 461 -7.71 -5.25 -23.50
C ARG A 461 -6.75 -4.18 -23.97
N LEU A 462 -7.30 -3.05 -24.32
CA LEU A 462 -6.60 -1.82 -24.70
C LEU A 462 -6.96 -0.72 -23.70
N LEU A 463 -5.97 -0.01 -23.21
CA LEU A 463 -6.11 1.23 -22.46
C LEU A 463 -5.27 2.30 -23.15
N GLN A 464 -5.92 3.42 -23.50
CA GLN A 464 -5.33 4.51 -24.23
C GLN A 464 -5.60 5.83 -23.50
N PRO A 465 -4.66 6.38 -22.71
CA PRO A 465 -4.70 7.77 -22.29
C PRO A 465 -4.64 8.67 -23.52
N LEU A 466 -5.46 9.71 -23.54
CA LEU A 466 -5.45 10.70 -24.60
C LEU A 466 -4.50 11.87 -24.23
N PRO A 467 -3.80 12.47 -25.22
CA PRO A 467 -2.89 13.58 -24.96
C PRO A 467 -3.61 14.78 -24.33
N GLY A 468 -2.92 15.53 -23.49
CA GLY A 468 -3.39 16.82 -22.97
C GLY A 468 -4.58 16.70 -22.02
N ASP A 469 -4.58 15.75 -21.10
CA ASP A 469 -5.64 15.56 -20.08
C ASP A 469 -7.03 15.27 -20.65
N ASN A 470 -7.11 14.85 -21.92
CA ASN A 470 -8.38 14.55 -22.59
C ASN A 470 -9.00 13.20 -22.17
N GLY A 471 -8.49 12.60 -21.09
CA GLY A 471 -9.06 11.37 -20.52
C GLY A 471 -8.49 10.09 -21.11
N THR A 472 -9.20 8.97 -20.89
CA THR A 472 -8.74 7.62 -21.21
C THR A 472 -9.81 6.86 -22.00
N LEU A 473 -9.42 6.26 -23.11
CA LEU A 473 -10.20 5.27 -23.85
C LEU A 473 -9.85 3.87 -23.37
N SER A 474 -10.85 3.01 -23.24
CA SER A 474 -10.68 1.59 -22.97
C SER A 474 -11.49 0.75 -23.95
N ALA A 475 -10.92 -0.37 -24.36
CA ALA A 475 -11.63 -1.36 -25.16
C ALA A 475 -11.25 -2.77 -24.70
N GLY A 476 -12.23 -3.65 -24.64
CA GLY A 476 -12.04 -5.03 -24.21
C GLY A 476 -12.80 -6.01 -25.10
N TYR A 477 -12.19 -7.15 -25.34
CA TYR A 477 -12.80 -8.30 -25.94
C TYR A 477 -12.47 -9.55 -25.14
N HIS A 478 -13.50 -10.28 -24.75
CA HIS A 478 -13.34 -11.52 -24.01
C HIS A 478 -14.20 -12.61 -24.65
N TYR A 479 -13.56 -13.73 -24.97
CA TYR A 479 -14.19 -14.95 -25.47
C TYR A 479 -13.96 -16.09 -24.48
N ASN A 480 -15.03 -16.74 -24.08
CA ASN A 480 -14.97 -17.93 -23.24
C ASN A 480 -15.89 -19.00 -23.83
N ARG A 481 -15.35 -20.19 -24.13
CA ARG A 481 -16.09 -21.37 -24.53
C ARG A 481 -15.84 -22.46 -23.52
N THR A 482 -16.90 -22.94 -22.89
CA THR A 482 -16.82 -24.01 -21.89
C THR A 482 -17.72 -25.16 -22.32
N GLY A 483 -17.18 -26.39 -22.36
CA GLY A 483 -17.95 -27.62 -22.56
C GLY A 483 -18.72 -27.97 -21.28
N HIS A 484 -19.92 -28.49 -21.46
CA HIS A 484 -20.75 -29.01 -20.37
C HIS A 484 -20.96 -30.49 -20.60
N ASP A 485 -20.73 -31.31 -19.59
CA ASP A 485 -20.80 -32.76 -19.71
C ASP A 485 -22.11 -33.22 -20.41
N GLY A 486 -21.99 -33.79 -21.63
CA GLY A 486 -23.08 -34.31 -22.41
C GLY A 486 -24.06 -33.31 -23.04
N ARG A 487 -23.90 -31.98 -22.83
CA ARG A 487 -24.85 -30.94 -23.29
C ARG A 487 -24.29 -29.97 -24.35
N GLY A 488 -23.11 -30.27 -24.90
CA GLY A 488 -22.48 -29.42 -25.91
C GLY A 488 -21.67 -28.26 -25.33
N TYR A 489 -21.16 -27.39 -26.22
CA TYR A 489 -20.34 -26.24 -25.83
C TYR A 489 -21.18 -24.98 -25.72
N ARG A 490 -20.91 -24.18 -24.72
CA ARG A 490 -21.46 -22.82 -24.59
C ARG A 490 -20.36 -21.81 -24.78
N ALA A 491 -20.50 -20.93 -25.74
CA ALA A 491 -19.58 -19.83 -25.95
C ALA A 491 -20.21 -18.53 -25.47
N MET A 492 -19.44 -17.73 -24.76
CA MET A 492 -19.79 -16.38 -24.34
C MET A 492 -18.79 -15.40 -24.94
N ILE A 493 -19.30 -14.35 -25.55
CA ILE A 493 -18.51 -13.24 -26.05
C ILE A 493 -18.91 -11.98 -25.26
N SER A 494 -17.93 -11.29 -24.70
CA SER A 494 -18.10 -9.97 -24.11
C SER A 494 -17.23 -8.97 -24.85
N ARG A 495 -17.80 -7.83 -25.19
CA ARG A 495 -17.13 -6.68 -25.78
C ARG A 495 -17.45 -5.49 -24.90
N ASP A 496 -16.45 -4.71 -24.55
CA ASP A 496 -16.63 -3.47 -23.79
C ASP A 496 -15.81 -2.36 -24.43
N ALA A 497 -16.35 -1.16 -24.35
CA ALA A 497 -15.67 0.07 -24.72
C ALA A 497 -16.06 1.15 -23.73
N GLY A 498 -15.09 1.95 -23.33
CA GLY A 498 -15.30 3.02 -22.37
C GLY A 498 -14.46 4.24 -22.69
N TYR A 499 -14.96 5.38 -22.27
CA TYR A 499 -14.24 6.62 -22.26
C TYR A 499 -14.50 7.31 -20.92
N SER A 500 -13.43 7.80 -20.29
CA SER A 500 -13.52 8.62 -19.09
C SER A 500 -12.63 9.84 -19.22
N GLY A 501 -13.09 10.98 -18.73
CA GLY A 501 -12.36 12.22 -18.79
C GLY A 501 -12.93 13.26 -17.84
N HIS A 502 -12.38 14.47 -17.87
CA HIS A 502 -12.87 15.59 -17.10
C HIS A 502 -12.86 16.88 -17.93
N ILE A 503 -13.73 17.78 -17.56
CA ILE A 503 -13.75 19.17 -18.07
C ILE A 503 -13.74 20.07 -16.84
N GLY A 504 -12.61 20.73 -16.61
CA GLY A 504 -12.37 21.43 -15.36
C GLY A 504 -12.54 20.48 -14.16
N ARG A 505 -13.45 20.79 -13.24
CA ARG A 505 -13.73 19.99 -12.04
C ARG A 505 -14.83 18.94 -12.24
N VAL A 506 -15.41 18.85 -13.44
CA VAL A 506 -16.48 17.90 -13.76
C VAL A 506 -15.89 16.65 -14.38
N HIS A 507 -16.13 15.48 -13.77
CA HIS A 507 -15.71 14.19 -14.30
C HIS A 507 -16.87 13.49 -15.00
N TYR A 508 -16.58 12.84 -16.10
CA TYR A 508 -17.59 12.09 -16.83
C TYR A 508 -17.02 10.78 -17.40
N GLY A 509 -17.88 9.80 -17.58
CA GLY A 509 -17.51 8.52 -18.13
C GLY A 509 -18.69 7.88 -18.90
N VAL A 510 -18.34 7.23 -19.99
CA VAL A 510 -19.29 6.42 -20.77
C VAL A 510 -18.71 5.03 -20.92
N ASN A 511 -19.50 4.01 -20.65
CA ASN A 511 -19.13 2.62 -20.84
C ASN A 511 -20.24 1.88 -21.56
N ALA A 512 -19.87 1.11 -22.57
CA ALA A 512 -20.76 0.25 -23.31
C ALA A 512 -20.27 -1.20 -23.24
N GLN A 513 -21.15 -2.13 -22.94
CA GLN A 513 -20.86 -3.56 -22.87
C GLN A 513 -21.88 -4.34 -23.69
N TYR A 514 -21.39 -5.28 -24.46
CA TYR A 514 -22.17 -6.19 -25.25
C TYR A 514 -21.76 -7.64 -24.96
N ARG A 515 -22.70 -8.44 -24.46
CA ARG A 515 -22.48 -9.87 -24.16
C ARG A 515 -23.45 -10.74 -24.94
N THR A 516 -22.93 -11.82 -25.55
CA THR A 516 -23.73 -12.81 -26.24
C THR A 516 -23.33 -14.23 -25.84
N GLY A 517 -24.24 -15.17 -25.96
CA GLY A 517 -23.98 -16.58 -25.66
C GLY A 517 -24.02 -16.92 -24.17
N GLY A 518 -23.49 -18.07 -23.81
CA GLY A 518 -23.51 -18.57 -22.43
C GLY A 518 -24.93 -18.82 -21.93
N HIS A 519 -25.35 -18.14 -20.87
CA HIS A 519 -26.68 -18.22 -20.28
C HIS A 519 -27.67 -17.20 -20.88
N PHE A 520 -27.19 -16.30 -21.73
CA PHE A 520 -28.05 -15.27 -22.32
C PHE A 520 -28.79 -15.81 -23.52
N ARG A 521 -30.12 -15.90 -23.46
CA ARG A 521 -30.98 -16.25 -24.61
C ARG A 521 -30.99 -15.15 -25.67
N LYS A 522 -30.82 -13.89 -25.25
CA LYS A 522 -30.67 -12.70 -26.12
C LYS A 522 -29.40 -11.96 -25.71
N ALA A 523 -28.84 -11.18 -26.64
CA ALA A 523 -27.69 -10.35 -26.33
C ALA A 523 -27.98 -9.40 -25.18
N ASP A 524 -27.10 -9.39 -24.16
CA ASP A 524 -27.13 -8.44 -23.03
C ASP A 524 -26.34 -7.18 -23.43
N LYS A 525 -27.07 -6.12 -23.71
CA LYS A 525 -26.51 -4.80 -24.05
C LYS A 525 -26.62 -3.92 -22.84
N ARG A 526 -25.49 -3.29 -22.44
CA ARG A 526 -25.43 -2.36 -21.34
C ARG A 526 -24.74 -1.09 -21.80
N VAL A 527 -25.31 0.04 -21.44
CA VAL A 527 -24.69 1.34 -21.59
C VAL A 527 -24.79 2.04 -20.22
N SER A 528 -23.70 2.60 -19.78
CA SER A 528 -23.68 3.44 -18.58
C SER A 528 -23.01 4.77 -18.86
N VAL A 529 -23.58 5.82 -18.31
CA VAL A 529 -23.02 7.17 -18.34
C VAL A 529 -22.95 7.65 -16.90
N ALA A 530 -21.76 8.07 -16.48
CA ALA A 530 -21.51 8.65 -15.19
C ALA A 530 -21.10 10.12 -15.36
N LEU A 531 -21.61 10.98 -14.48
CA LEU A 531 -21.22 12.39 -14.40
C LEU A 531 -21.07 12.75 -12.93
N SER A 532 -19.95 13.38 -12.61
CA SER A 532 -19.64 13.86 -11.27
C SER A 532 -19.36 15.35 -11.30
N VAL A 533 -20.20 16.13 -10.60
CA VAL A 533 -20.16 17.58 -10.56
C VAL A 533 -19.86 18.04 -9.14
N PRO A 534 -18.77 18.79 -8.91
CA PRO A 534 -18.52 19.37 -7.60
C PRO A 534 -19.56 20.48 -7.33
N LEU A 535 -20.02 20.48 -6.10
CA LEU A 535 -20.97 21.50 -5.59
C LEU A 535 -20.28 22.22 -4.43
N ASP A 536 -19.93 23.48 -4.64
CA ASP A 536 -19.40 24.32 -3.57
C ASP A 536 -20.59 25.07 -2.95
N PHE A 537 -21.05 24.60 -1.81
CA PHE A 537 -22.17 25.17 -1.11
C PHE A 537 -21.78 25.58 0.31
N ALA A 538 -21.92 26.86 0.65
CA ALA A 538 -21.68 27.39 2.00
C ALA A 538 -20.29 27.03 2.59
N GLY A 539 -19.24 27.04 1.76
CA GLY A 539 -17.88 26.71 2.21
C GLY A 539 -17.62 25.20 2.41
N GLN A 540 -18.62 24.34 2.17
CA GLN A 540 -18.48 22.90 2.27
C GLN A 540 -18.34 22.26 0.89
N GLN A 541 -17.46 21.29 0.79
CA GLN A 541 -17.26 20.51 -0.43
C GLN A 541 -18.31 19.40 -0.51
N ALA A 542 -19.21 19.51 -1.48
CA ALA A 542 -20.14 18.45 -1.83
C ALA A 542 -19.96 18.09 -3.31
N ARG A 543 -20.44 16.91 -3.68
CA ARG A 543 -20.38 16.44 -5.06
C ARG A 543 -21.72 15.77 -5.44
N SER A 544 -22.22 16.11 -6.61
CA SER A 544 -23.37 15.43 -7.19
C SER A 544 -22.91 14.42 -8.23
N HIS A 545 -23.46 13.22 -8.16
CA HIS A 545 -23.23 12.15 -9.10
C HIS A 545 -24.52 11.78 -9.82
N PHE A 546 -24.42 11.70 -11.12
CA PHE A 546 -25.46 11.21 -12.00
C PHE A 546 -24.99 9.94 -12.67
N HIS A 547 -25.72 8.86 -12.50
CA HIS A 547 -25.42 7.59 -13.13
C HIS A 547 -26.62 7.10 -13.91
N TYR A 548 -26.52 7.12 -15.24
CA TYR A 548 -27.47 6.52 -16.13
C TYR A 548 -27.01 5.10 -16.50
N HIS A 549 -27.88 4.15 -16.38
CA HIS A 549 -27.63 2.77 -16.75
C HIS A 549 -28.78 2.22 -17.57
N GLN A 550 -28.47 1.66 -18.73
CA GLN A 550 -29.43 0.96 -19.58
C GLN A 550 -28.98 -0.47 -19.81
N ARG A 551 -29.86 -1.42 -19.56
CA ARG A 551 -29.63 -2.83 -19.79
C ARG A 551 -30.86 -3.48 -20.43
N ALA A 552 -30.67 -4.17 -21.60
CA ALA A 552 -31.74 -4.89 -22.29
C ALA A 552 -33.01 -4.05 -22.53
N GLY A 553 -32.87 -2.77 -22.88
CA GLY A 553 -33.98 -1.84 -23.10
C GLY A 553 -34.58 -1.23 -21.81
N LYS A 554 -34.06 -1.57 -20.64
CA LYS A 554 -34.51 -1.05 -19.35
C LYS A 554 -33.54 -0.01 -18.84
N ALA A 555 -34.01 1.18 -18.57
CA ALA A 555 -33.18 2.27 -18.11
C ALA A 555 -33.36 2.53 -16.60
N SER A 556 -32.29 2.93 -15.95
CA SER A 556 -32.30 3.50 -14.61
C SER A 556 -31.44 4.76 -14.56
N LEU A 557 -31.89 5.72 -13.80
CA LEU A 557 -31.15 6.94 -13.50
C LEU A 557 -31.00 7.04 -11.99
N GLN A 558 -29.75 7.16 -11.54
CA GLN A 558 -29.43 7.42 -10.12
C GLN A 558 -28.78 8.80 -10.02
N THR A 559 -29.23 9.55 -9.07
CA THR A 559 -28.64 10.81 -8.65
C THR A 559 -28.29 10.72 -7.19
N SER A 560 -27.09 11.10 -6.82
CA SER A 560 -26.68 11.20 -5.41
C SER A 560 -25.94 12.49 -5.17
N VAL A 561 -26.06 13.01 -3.96
CA VAL A 561 -25.27 14.12 -3.44
C VAL A 561 -24.54 13.62 -2.20
N ASN A 562 -23.24 13.75 -2.22
CA ASN A 562 -22.35 13.30 -1.16
C ASN A 562 -21.51 14.49 -0.67
N GLY A 563 -21.15 14.51 0.60
CA GLY A 563 -20.30 15.57 1.15
C GLY A 563 -19.76 15.21 2.51
N LEU A 564 -18.89 16.09 3.00
CA LEU A 564 -18.31 16.00 4.32
C LEU A 564 -18.75 17.22 5.14
N LEU A 565 -19.01 17.02 6.40
CA LEU A 565 -19.45 18.04 7.35
C LEU A 565 -18.42 18.20 8.47
N GLY A 566 -18.31 19.46 8.95
CA GLY A 566 -17.42 19.87 10.03
C GLY A 566 -15.97 20.12 9.56
N ASP A 567 -15.25 20.87 10.38
CA ASP A 567 -13.87 21.33 10.06
C ASP A 567 -12.90 20.15 9.93
N GLU A 568 -13.09 19.10 10.71
CA GLU A 568 -12.27 17.88 10.64
C GLU A 568 -12.73 16.88 9.57
N GLN A 569 -13.82 17.19 8.83
CA GLN A 569 -14.36 16.34 7.76
C GLN A 569 -14.61 14.87 8.18
N ARG A 570 -14.99 14.66 9.44
CA ARG A 570 -15.21 13.32 10.01
C ARG A 570 -16.62 12.77 9.77
N LEU A 571 -17.58 13.65 9.48
CA LEU A 571 -18.97 13.29 9.22
C LEU A 571 -19.26 13.36 7.72
N GLY A 572 -19.41 12.20 7.09
CA GLY A 572 -19.82 12.07 5.70
C GLY A 572 -21.34 11.89 5.59
N TYR A 573 -21.95 12.43 4.57
CA TYR A 573 -23.35 12.18 4.24
C TYR A 573 -23.52 11.83 2.76
N SER A 574 -24.54 11.04 2.46
CA SER A 574 -24.97 10.73 1.10
C SER A 574 -26.48 10.70 1.02
N VAL A 575 -27.05 11.38 0.04
CA VAL A 575 -28.48 11.30 -0.30
C VAL A 575 -28.60 10.81 -1.73
N THR A 576 -29.34 9.74 -1.93
CA THR A 576 -29.46 9.07 -3.23
C THR A 576 -30.93 8.96 -3.63
N HIS A 577 -31.21 9.28 -4.89
CA HIS A 577 -32.47 8.97 -5.55
C HIS A 577 -32.20 8.19 -6.82
N SER A 578 -32.90 7.09 -7.04
CA SER A 578 -32.85 6.38 -8.29
C SER A 578 -34.23 6.08 -8.82
N TYR A 579 -34.36 6.16 -10.14
CA TYR A 579 -35.56 5.82 -10.88
C TYR A 579 -35.27 4.64 -11.82
N GLN A 580 -36.11 3.62 -11.79
CA GLN A 580 -36.06 2.49 -12.69
C GLN A 580 -37.30 2.51 -13.58
N GLN A 581 -37.09 2.59 -14.89
CA GLN A 581 -38.15 2.65 -15.88
C GLN A 581 -39.07 1.41 -15.83
N GLN A 582 -38.52 0.23 -15.58
CA GLN A 582 -39.31 -0.99 -15.42
C GLN A 582 -39.99 -1.00 -14.05
N GLY A 583 -41.31 -0.98 -14.04
CA GLY A 583 -42.12 -0.92 -12.81
C GLY A 583 -42.25 0.47 -12.22
N ALA A 584 -41.76 1.52 -12.91
CA ALA A 584 -41.76 2.92 -12.43
C ALA A 584 -41.29 3.05 -10.97
N ALA A 585 -40.26 2.28 -10.62
CA ALA A 585 -39.79 2.17 -9.24
C ALA A 585 -38.87 3.34 -8.87
N HIS A 586 -39.19 3.96 -7.75
CA HIS A 586 -38.34 4.98 -7.12
C HIS A 586 -37.64 4.38 -5.91
N TYR A 587 -36.35 4.57 -5.85
CA TYR A 587 -35.51 4.27 -4.72
C TYR A 587 -34.99 5.58 -4.12
N ARG A 588 -35.07 5.72 -2.80
CA ARG A 588 -34.57 6.87 -2.06
C ARG A 588 -33.73 6.36 -0.91
N GLY A 589 -32.53 6.92 -0.73
CA GLY A 589 -31.62 6.52 0.32
C GLY A 589 -30.95 7.72 0.96
N ALA A 590 -30.65 7.60 2.22
CA ALA A 590 -29.79 8.52 2.95
C ALA A 590 -28.80 7.71 3.80
N GLU A 591 -27.58 8.17 3.85
CA GLU A 591 -26.49 7.57 4.61
C GLU A 591 -25.76 8.66 5.40
N LEU A 592 -25.41 8.34 6.63
CA LEU A 592 -24.48 9.10 7.45
C LEU A 592 -23.34 8.18 7.83
N ARG A 593 -22.11 8.70 7.75
CA ARG A 593 -20.88 8.01 8.14
C ARG A 593 -20.09 8.89 9.08
N TRP A 594 -19.81 8.40 10.27
CA TRP A 594 -19.01 9.09 11.26
C TRP A 594 -17.69 8.34 11.47
N ARG A 595 -16.58 9.00 11.17
CA ARG A 595 -15.22 8.51 11.41
C ARG A 595 -14.75 9.02 12.76
N HIS A 596 -15.03 8.26 13.81
CA HIS A 596 -14.52 8.54 15.14
C HIS A 596 -13.13 7.92 15.33
N ASP A 597 -12.32 8.44 16.29
CA ASP A 597 -10.96 7.93 16.51
C ASP A 597 -10.93 6.44 16.93
N LEU A 598 -11.99 5.96 17.57
CA LEU A 598 -12.12 4.60 18.08
C LEU A 598 -12.93 3.68 17.18
N ALA A 599 -13.73 4.20 16.25
CA ALA A 599 -14.61 3.39 15.41
C ALA A 599 -15.08 4.16 14.16
N ASP A 600 -15.38 3.43 13.11
CA ASP A 600 -16.15 3.90 11.96
C ASP A 600 -17.62 3.48 12.15
N ILE A 601 -18.54 4.45 12.15
CA ILE A 601 -19.97 4.24 12.35
C ILE A 601 -20.70 4.68 11.10
N ARG A 602 -21.59 3.83 10.59
CA ARG A 602 -22.41 4.13 9.42
C ARG A 602 -23.87 3.77 9.66
N GLY A 603 -24.77 4.68 9.30
CA GLY A 603 -26.20 4.45 9.28
C GLY A 603 -26.77 4.73 7.90
N ARG A 604 -27.61 3.82 7.38
CA ARG A 604 -28.26 3.96 6.08
C ARG A 604 -29.72 3.62 6.17
N ILE A 605 -30.56 4.48 5.61
CA ILE A 605 -31.99 4.27 5.44
C ILE A 605 -32.34 4.29 3.95
N ASN A 606 -33.13 3.32 3.51
CA ASN A 606 -33.57 3.25 2.12
C ASN A 606 -35.08 2.97 2.06
N HIS A 607 -35.71 3.55 1.05
CA HIS A 607 -37.14 3.32 0.75
C HIS A 607 -37.31 3.03 -0.75
N SER A 608 -38.07 1.98 -1.06
CA SER A 608 -38.45 1.64 -2.45
C SER A 608 -39.77 0.88 -2.47
N GLN A 609 -40.79 1.43 -3.15
CA GLN A 609 -42.10 0.77 -3.39
C GLN A 609 -42.70 0.07 -2.17
N GLY A 610 -42.78 0.78 -1.01
CA GLY A 610 -43.31 0.22 0.22
C GLY A 610 -42.38 -0.74 0.96
N HIS A 611 -41.14 -0.85 0.51
CA HIS A 611 -40.07 -1.59 1.16
C HIS A 611 -39.10 -0.61 1.82
N ASN A 612 -38.87 -0.77 3.11
CA ASN A 612 -37.93 0.05 3.87
C ASN A 612 -36.79 -0.82 4.37
N THR A 613 -35.56 -0.31 4.25
CA THR A 613 -34.40 -0.94 4.86
C THR A 613 -33.68 0.07 5.76
N LEU A 614 -33.34 -0.37 6.96
CA LEU A 614 -32.45 0.34 7.87
C LEU A 614 -31.22 -0.54 8.09
N ASN A 615 -30.06 0.00 7.76
CA ASN A 615 -28.79 -0.68 7.98
C ASN A 615 -27.92 0.20 8.87
N GLY A 616 -27.21 -0.44 9.79
CA GLY A 616 -26.20 0.20 10.61
C GLY A 616 -24.97 -0.69 10.68
N ASP A 617 -23.80 -0.09 10.67
CA ASP A 617 -22.55 -0.81 10.90
C ASP A 617 -21.62 0.00 11.80
N ILE A 618 -20.90 -0.74 12.65
CA ILE A 618 -19.86 -0.22 13.54
C ILE A 618 -18.65 -1.11 13.36
N GLN A 619 -17.56 -0.48 13.00
CA GLN A 619 -16.27 -1.16 12.79
C GLN A 619 -15.21 -0.53 13.67
N GLY A 620 -14.38 -1.36 14.31
CA GLY A 620 -13.30 -0.87 15.14
C GLY A 620 -12.25 -1.95 15.40
N GLY A 621 -11.23 -1.53 16.12
CA GLY A 621 -10.13 -2.37 16.54
C GLY A 621 -9.85 -2.28 18.04
N LEU A 622 -9.24 -3.33 18.57
CA LEU A 622 -8.82 -3.43 19.96
C LEU A 622 -7.47 -4.14 19.98
N ILE A 623 -6.54 -3.60 20.75
CA ILE A 623 -5.25 -4.24 21.05
C ILE A 623 -5.12 -4.42 22.55
N ILE A 624 -4.76 -5.65 22.98
CA ILE A 624 -4.33 -5.93 24.35
C ILE A 624 -2.83 -6.17 24.31
N HIS A 625 -2.09 -5.36 25.04
CA HIS A 625 -0.63 -5.38 25.15
C HIS A 625 -0.16 -5.35 26.60
N GLY A 626 1.15 -5.36 26.84
CA GLY A 626 1.70 -5.47 28.19
C GLY A 626 1.26 -4.34 29.14
N ASP A 627 0.99 -3.15 28.61
CA ASP A 627 0.67 -1.95 29.39
C ASP A 627 -0.83 -1.64 29.43
N GLY A 628 -1.68 -2.47 28.79
CA GLY A 628 -3.13 -2.27 28.85
C GLY A 628 -3.91 -2.62 27.60
N ILE A 629 -5.04 -1.93 27.41
CA ILE A 629 -5.96 -2.12 26.29
C ILE A 629 -6.11 -0.78 25.56
N THR A 630 -5.84 -0.79 24.26
CA THR A 630 -6.01 0.38 23.40
C THR A 630 -7.04 0.12 22.33
N LEU A 631 -8.06 0.98 22.27
CA LEU A 631 -9.10 0.95 21.23
C LEU A 631 -8.64 1.76 20.02
N SER A 632 -9.10 1.37 18.84
CA SER A 632 -8.79 2.09 17.61
C SER A 632 -9.86 1.90 16.54
N ARG A 633 -9.75 2.64 15.46
CA ARG A 633 -10.36 2.28 14.19
C ARG A 633 -9.83 0.91 13.71
N PRO A 634 -10.44 0.32 12.65
CA PRO A 634 -9.99 -0.99 12.18
C PRO A 634 -8.48 -1.09 11.98
N LEU A 635 -7.89 -2.12 12.57
CA LEU A 635 -6.47 -2.44 12.50
C LEU A 635 -6.09 -2.92 11.10
N GLY A 636 -4.86 -2.64 10.69
CA GLY A 636 -4.24 -3.27 9.52
C GLY A 636 -3.60 -4.62 9.84
N GLU A 637 -2.95 -5.21 8.84
CA GLU A 637 -2.10 -6.40 9.04
C GLU A 637 -0.93 -6.08 9.99
N THR A 638 -0.27 -4.93 9.75
CA THR A 638 0.89 -4.45 10.50
C THR A 638 0.54 -3.10 11.12
N ASN A 639 0.81 -2.93 12.42
CA ASN A 639 0.38 -1.75 13.16
C ASN A 639 1.51 -1.22 14.04
N GLY A 640 1.44 0.07 14.36
CA GLY A 640 2.25 0.70 15.39
C GLY A 640 1.42 0.95 16.65
N LEU A 641 2.07 0.91 17.79
CA LEU A 641 1.53 1.34 19.07
C LEU A 641 2.33 2.58 19.52
N ALA A 642 1.75 3.76 19.33
CA ALA A 642 2.33 4.99 19.85
C ALA A 642 2.23 5.01 21.37
N ASP A 643 3.31 5.40 22.04
CA ASP A 643 3.43 5.57 23.48
C ASP A 643 4.02 6.97 23.76
N THR A 644 3.23 7.83 24.36
CA THR A 644 3.60 9.20 24.78
C THR A 644 3.87 9.31 26.28
N VAL A 645 4.31 8.21 26.88
CA VAL A 645 4.75 8.10 28.28
C VAL A 645 3.70 8.66 29.27
N GLY A 646 2.43 8.19 29.09
CA GLY A 646 1.33 8.56 29.99
C GLY A 646 0.66 9.90 29.68
N THR A 647 1.07 10.61 28.63
CA THR A 647 0.43 11.88 28.23
C THR A 647 -0.64 11.62 27.19
N GLY A 648 -1.92 11.83 27.57
CA GLY A 648 -3.06 11.67 26.68
C GLY A 648 -3.33 12.90 25.81
N GLY A 649 -4.16 12.71 24.76
CA GLY A 649 -4.64 13.81 23.92
C GLY A 649 -3.70 14.24 22.80
N ILE A 650 -2.50 13.63 22.68
CA ILE A 650 -1.53 13.94 21.64
C ILE A 650 -1.94 13.24 20.34
N ARG A 651 -2.01 13.99 19.25
CA ARG A 651 -2.33 13.44 17.93
C ARG A 651 -1.07 12.91 17.24
N VAL A 652 -1.15 11.69 16.73
CA VAL A 652 -0.12 11.13 15.87
C VAL A 652 -0.45 11.48 14.42
N ALA A 653 0.49 12.11 13.71
CA ALA A 653 0.36 12.45 12.30
C ALA A 653 0.48 11.18 11.45
N SER A 654 -0.57 10.40 11.40
CA SER A 654 -0.74 9.27 10.51
C SER A 654 -2.01 9.44 9.70
N ARG A 655 -2.17 8.63 8.66
CA ARG A 655 -3.37 8.65 7.78
C ARG A 655 -4.68 8.40 8.54
N ALA A 656 -4.62 7.90 9.76
CA ALA A 656 -5.77 7.64 10.62
C ALA A 656 -5.63 8.38 11.95
N ALA A 657 -5.16 9.61 11.92
CA ALA A 657 -4.85 10.48 13.05
C ALA A 657 -5.74 10.26 14.28
N ALA A 658 -5.38 9.33 15.15
CA ALA A 658 -5.99 9.13 16.43
C ALA A 658 -5.21 9.93 17.49
N GLN A 659 -5.92 10.41 18.51
CA GLN A 659 -5.28 10.96 19.71
C GLN A 659 -4.91 9.83 20.64
N THR A 660 -3.84 10.04 21.44
CA THR A 660 -3.50 9.11 22.52
C THR A 660 -4.57 9.12 23.60
N ASP A 661 -4.85 7.97 24.16
CA ASP A 661 -5.79 7.78 25.27
C ASP A 661 -5.24 8.36 26.59
N SER A 662 -5.98 8.22 27.68
CA SER A 662 -5.58 8.72 29.00
C SER A 662 -4.32 8.04 29.57
N ALA A 663 -3.92 6.89 29.03
CA ALA A 663 -2.70 6.18 29.38
C ALA A 663 -1.52 6.52 28.45
N GLY A 664 -1.74 7.38 27.45
CA GLY A 664 -0.74 7.81 26.48
C GLY A 664 -0.57 6.88 25.29
N PHE A 665 -1.51 5.96 25.04
CA PHE A 665 -1.44 5.04 23.92
C PHE A 665 -2.36 5.41 22.77
N SER A 666 -1.89 5.17 21.55
CA SER A 666 -2.69 5.23 20.33
C SER A 666 -2.23 4.21 19.31
N VAL A 667 -3.16 3.67 18.54
CA VAL A 667 -2.81 2.73 17.47
C VAL A 667 -2.59 3.49 16.16
N ILE A 668 -1.52 3.15 15.48
CA ILE A 668 -1.19 3.58 14.13
C ILE A 668 -1.48 2.41 13.20
N PRO A 669 -2.68 2.36 12.58
CA PRO A 669 -3.04 1.23 11.74
C PRO A 669 -2.30 1.27 10.40
N GLN A 670 -2.08 0.09 9.81
CA GLN A 670 -1.64 -0.09 8.43
C GLN A 670 -0.24 0.47 8.13
N LEU A 671 0.73 0.17 8.98
CA LEU A 671 2.12 0.41 8.64
C LEU A 671 2.54 -0.46 7.44
N SER A 672 3.41 0.07 6.60
CA SER A 672 4.02 -0.66 5.50
C SER A 672 5.08 -1.62 6.06
N HIS A 673 4.81 -2.93 6.02
CA HIS A 673 5.78 -3.93 6.48
C HIS A 673 6.98 -4.00 5.54
N TYR A 674 8.16 -4.29 6.10
CA TYR A 674 9.46 -4.33 5.42
C TYR A 674 9.85 -3.01 4.74
N HIS A 675 9.17 -1.90 5.08
CA HIS A 675 9.47 -0.56 4.61
C HIS A 675 9.69 0.38 5.78
N GLN A 676 10.46 1.41 5.54
CA GLN A 676 10.66 2.47 6.52
C GLN A 676 9.38 3.30 6.65
N ASN A 677 8.85 3.38 7.87
CA ASN A 677 7.73 4.24 8.23
C ASN A 677 8.25 5.36 9.10
N VAL A 678 7.95 6.60 8.74
CA VAL A 678 8.20 7.78 9.58
C VAL A 678 6.90 8.14 10.28
N ILE A 679 6.91 8.10 11.59
CA ILE A 679 5.76 8.35 12.44
C ILE A 679 6.05 9.60 13.24
N ARG A 680 5.13 10.57 13.15
CA ARG A 680 5.29 11.90 13.73
C ARG A 680 4.14 12.20 14.69
N ILE A 681 4.41 12.86 15.78
CA ILE A 681 3.37 13.51 16.60
C ILE A 681 3.09 14.92 16.06
N VAL A 682 1.89 15.42 16.33
CA VAL A 682 1.46 16.78 15.97
C VAL A 682 1.72 17.68 17.16
N PRO A 683 2.79 18.50 17.15
CA PRO A 683 3.25 19.27 18.32
C PRO A 683 2.16 20.22 18.87
N GLU A 684 1.32 20.75 17.99
CA GLU A 684 0.23 21.68 18.35
C GLU A 684 -0.88 21.03 19.21
N THR A 685 -0.86 19.71 19.33
CA THR A 685 -1.79 18.95 20.18
C THR A 685 -1.22 18.57 21.52
N MET A 686 0.06 18.86 21.75
CA MET A 686 0.68 18.63 23.06
C MET A 686 0.14 19.64 24.09
N PRO A 687 0.03 19.26 25.36
CA PRO A 687 -0.26 20.18 26.44
C PRO A 687 0.82 21.29 26.53
N ASP A 688 0.44 22.49 26.96
CA ASP A 688 1.35 23.67 27.03
C ASP A 688 2.60 23.42 27.89
N ASN A 689 2.54 22.49 28.82
CA ASN A 689 3.62 22.08 29.71
C ASN A 689 4.37 20.83 29.26
N ALA A 690 4.10 20.32 28.06
CA ALA A 690 4.75 19.14 27.53
C ALA A 690 5.66 19.49 26.35
N ASP A 691 6.84 18.89 26.31
CA ASP A 691 7.76 18.96 25.18
C ASP A 691 8.16 17.55 24.74
N SER A 692 8.47 17.39 23.48
CA SER A 692 8.93 16.12 22.94
C SER A 692 10.34 16.23 22.41
N GLU A 693 11.22 15.39 22.93
CA GLU A 693 12.61 15.35 22.50
C GLU A 693 12.76 14.81 21.06
N ASP A 694 11.90 13.86 20.66
CA ASP A 694 11.90 13.25 19.34
C ASP A 694 10.47 13.20 18.77
N PRO A 695 10.04 14.22 17.99
CA PRO A 695 8.70 14.22 17.40
C PRO A 695 8.54 13.19 16.26
N ASP A 696 9.63 12.69 15.70
CA ASP A 696 9.66 11.75 14.58
C ASP A 696 10.33 10.45 14.98
N VAL A 697 9.62 9.34 14.87
CA VAL A 697 10.16 7.99 15.12
C VAL A 697 10.10 7.19 13.83
N GLN A 698 11.18 6.46 13.55
CA GLN A 698 11.28 5.59 12.37
C GLN A 698 11.17 4.13 12.77
N ALA A 699 10.35 3.36 12.02
CA ALA A 699 10.16 1.93 12.22
C ALA A 699 10.18 1.17 10.90
N ILE A 700 10.76 -0.03 10.91
CA ILE A 700 10.72 -0.99 9.78
C ILE A 700 10.07 -2.28 10.28
N PRO A 701 8.74 -2.35 10.35
CA PRO A 701 8.04 -3.48 10.94
C PRO A 701 8.14 -4.72 10.05
N ALA A 702 8.28 -5.89 10.67
CA ALA A 702 8.00 -7.16 10.00
C ALA A 702 6.48 -7.29 9.74
N LYS A 703 6.10 -8.09 8.74
CA LYS A 703 4.69 -8.36 8.42
C LYS A 703 3.92 -8.88 9.63
N GLY A 704 2.77 -8.26 9.89
CA GLY A 704 1.90 -8.61 11.00
C GLY A 704 2.40 -8.16 12.38
N ALA A 705 3.50 -7.40 12.46
CA ALA A 705 4.02 -6.89 13.71
C ALA A 705 3.10 -5.81 14.33
N LEU A 706 3.16 -5.72 15.65
CA LEU A 706 2.77 -4.54 16.41
C LEU A 706 4.04 -3.90 16.96
N VAL A 707 4.47 -2.79 16.35
CA VAL A 707 5.73 -2.15 16.69
C VAL A 707 5.49 -1.03 17.71
N PRO A 708 6.19 -1.02 18.86
CA PRO A 708 6.12 0.09 19.79
C PRO A 708 6.82 1.31 19.20
N VAL A 709 6.13 2.45 19.22
CA VAL A 709 6.62 3.74 18.71
C VAL A 709 6.59 4.70 19.89
N ARG A 710 7.71 4.82 20.58
CA ARG A 710 7.81 5.60 21.80
C ARG A 710 8.27 7.02 21.50
N PHE A 711 7.49 7.97 21.95
CA PHE A 711 7.82 9.40 21.94
C PHE A 711 8.21 9.82 23.36
N ALA A 712 9.42 10.34 23.52
CA ALA A 712 9.86 10.89 24.81
C ALA A 712 9.15 12.24 25.04
N VAL A 713 7.95 12.19 25.60
CA VAL A 713 7.18 13.38 25.99
C VAL A 713 7.46 13.63 27.46
N ASN A 714 8.06 14.78 27.76
CA ASN A 714 8.29 15.24 29.13
C ASN A 714 7.17 16.20 29.51
N ALA A 715 6.27 15.76 30.37
CA ALA A 715 5.30 16.65 31.01
C ALA A 715 6.00 17.30 32.23
N GLY A 716 6.23 18.59 32.14
CA GLY A 716 6.80 19.40 33.24
C GLY A 716 5.84 19.55 34.40
#